data_1b79e97510854342e51d613b5a90b070
#
_entry.id   1b79e97510854342e51d613b5a90b070
#
_cell.length_a   1.000
_cell.length_b   1.000
_cell.length_c   1.000
_cell.angle_alpha   90.00
_cell.angle_beta   90.00
_cell.angle_gamma   90.00
#
_symmetry.space_group_name_H-M   'P 1'
#
loop_
_entity.id
_entity.type
_entity.pdbx_description
1 polymer ?
#
loop_
_entity_poly.entity_id
_entity_poly.type
_entity_poly.pdbx_seq_one_letter_code
_entity_poly.pdbx_strand_id
1 'polypeptide(L)'
;MTVPPGLRFLEDRWDESVAATLDAPELLRYRSNLLGSDLRITNFGGGNTSSKLDQVDPLDGQTKKILWVKGSGGDLGSIKRSGFATLYLDKLLALESSYRGVEFEDEMVDMYPLCTFGNNPVAASIDTSLHGFLPFPHVDHLHPDWGIALAASANGKLKMEEFNQVFHHHLAWLPWQRPGFELGMMLKKIVAETPGCDGVVLGGHGLFTWGNTQRESYLNTLTIIDQLGQFIERHASTPTHQHFGGNKVSTRADREQIATTILPIVRGAVSRKQRWIGTYTATDHVLAFVNSASAKQLAHLGTSCPDHFIRTKIRPMFIDWNPANDPSELKELIDTALETYRADYAAYYQKHALKDSPALRDASPTVVLIPGIGMFSFGKNKAESRITGEFYINAIGVMQGAGSLGTSSPCTDIPQAGPAASADQFSVYQNYVALPPSEAFRIEYWKLEEAKIRRQPPEKELSRRIALIVGGASGIGRETVLLAAERGAHIVVADLSLEAAQRVAEEAQAIGGKECAVAVAIDIRKRDAIKLALNATIAAFGGIDLLINTAALFPSSPDGIITDAQWALTLEVNVTANYLLTDEASHVFNAQGLRGSIVLTSSANAVVPKRGSEAYDVSKAALSHLVRELAVAYAPLLRVNGISPATVVKGSTMFPRDRVKASLTKYNIAFDDSATDEDLRNLLAAFYARRTLTHIPIDPKDCAEAILFIGGPRAPVTTGHLIPVDGGLTEAYLR
;
A
#
# COMPACT_ATOMS: atom_id res chain seq x y z
N MET A 1 -29.87 28.79 15.08
CA MET A 1 -28.99 28.15 14.09
C MET A 1 -29.88 27.53 13.04
N THR A 2 -29.89 28.04 11.83
CA THR A 2 -30.60 27.41 10.70
C THR A 2 -29.90 26.08 10.39
N VAL A 3 -30.67 25.00 10.44
CA VAL A 3 -30.19 23.68 9.95
C VAL A 3 -29.71 23.90 8.51
N PRO A 4 -28.46 23.52 8.15
CA PRO A 4 -28.01 23.61 6.77
C PRO A 4 -28.99 22.90 5.85
N PRO A 5 -29.20 23.37 4.61
CA PRO A 5 -29.97 22.61 3.65
C PRO A 5 -29.39 21.19 3.58
N GLY A 6 -30.23 20.17 3.62
CA GLY A 6 -29.81 18.79 3.84
C GLY A 6 -28.69 18.37 2.91
N LEU A 7 -27.61 17.82 3.51
CA LEU A 7 -26.52 17.19 2.78
C LEU A 7 -27.08 16.05 1.93
N ARG A 8 -26.60 15.90 0.71
CA ARG A 8 -27.11 14.89 -0.23
C ARG A 8 -26.13 13.72 -0.42
N PHE A 9 -24.85 14.01 -0.47
CA PHE A 9 -23.80 13.03 -0.73
C PHE A 9 -22.98 12.71 0.52
N LEU A 10 -22.78 13.70 1.38
CA LEU A 10 -21.98 13.57 2.58
C LEU A 10 -22.88 13.48 3.81
N GLU A 11 -22.33 12.99 4.91
CA GLU A 11 -23.03 12.80 6.17
C GLU A 11 -22.38 13.63 7.28
N ASP A 12 -23.19 14.34 8.04
CA ASP A 12 -22.75 14.99 9.26
C ASP A 12 -22.54 13.96 10.38
N ARG A 13 -21.27 13.63 10.63
CA ARG A 13 -20.85 12.66 11.65
C ARG A 13 -20.40 13.29 12.96
N TRP A 14 -20.64 14.58 13.14
CA TRP A 14 -20.26 15.26 14.38
C TRP A 14 -21.21 14.89 15.50
N ASP A 15 -20.65 14.39 16.62
CA ASP A 15 -21.37 14.07 17.84
C ASP A 15 -21.05 15.11 18.93
N GLU A 16 -22.04 15.93 19.29
CA GLU A 16 -21.90 16.97 20.32
C GLU A 16 -21.58 16.39 21.70
N SER A 17 -22.06 15.18 22.01
CA SER A 17 -21.79 14.55 23.32
C SER A 17 -20.31 14.13 23.42
N VAL A 18 -19.71 13.69 22.33
CA VAL A 18 -18.27 13.40 22.24
C VAL A 18 -17.47 14.71 22.27
N ALA A 19 -17.86 15.66 21.43
CA ALA A 19 -17.15 16.94 21.29
C ALA A 19 -17.08 17.71 22.62
N ALA A 20 -18.15 17.70 23.43
CA ALA A 20 -18.21 18.39 24.71
C ALA A 20 -17.23 17.83 25.76
N THR A 21 -16.69 16.62 25.58
CA THR A 21 -15.72 16.00 26.50
C THR A 21 -14.27 16.29 26.14
N LEU A 22 -14.01 16.89 24.97
CA LEU A 22 -12.67 17.06 24.41
C LEU A 22 -12.10 18.45 24.73
N ASP A 23 -10.80 18.50 25.04
CA ASP A 23 -10.06 19.76 25.08
C ASP A 23 -9.86 20.32 23.66
N ALA A 24 -9.42 21.56 23.53
CA ALA A 24 -9.32 22.23 22.23
C ALA A 24 -8.38 21.51 21.24
N PRO A 25 -7.20 20.98 21.61
CA PRO A 25 -6.38 20.15 20.73
C PRO A 25 -7.03 18.82 20.33
N GLU A 26 -7.72 18.15 21.25
CA GLU A 26 -8.43 16.90 20.92
C GLU A 26 -9.64 17.16 20.03
N LEU A 27 -10.29 18.31 20.17
CA LEU A 27 -11.39 18.71 19.29
C LEU A 27 -10.89 18.98 17.86
N LEU A 28 -9.69 19.57 17.68
CA LEU A 28 -9.03 19.67 16.38
C LEU A 28 -8.76 18.28 15.80
N ARG A 29 -8.21 17.35 16.60
CA ARG A 29 -8.00 15.95 16.16
C ARG A 29 -9.31 15.29 15.73
N TYR A 30 -10.37 15.47 16.53
CA TYR A 30 -11.69 14.90 16.24
C TYR A 30 -12.23 15.41 14.90
N ARG A 31 -12.22 16.76 14.67
CA ARG A 31 -12.59 17.36 13.39
C ARG A 31 -11.76 16.77 12.23
N SER A 32 -10.45 16.68 12.40
CA SER A 32 -9.53 16.15 11.39
C SER A 32 -9.86 14.71 11.02
N ASN A 33 -10.11 13.85 12.02
CA ASN A 33 -10.46 12.46 11.79
C ASN A 33 -11.81 12.31 11.10
N LEU A 34 -12.81 13.12 11.42
CA LEU A 34 -14.09 13.13 10.72
C LEU A 34 -13.92 13.49 9.23
N LEU A 35 -13.20 14.59 8.95
CA LEU A 35 -12.94 15.03 7.56
C LEU A 35 -12.10 14.03 6.78
N GLY A 36 -11.03 13.51 7.36
CA GLY A 36 -10.13 12.56 6.69
C GLY A 36 -10.65 11.13 6.59
N SER A 37 -11.76 10.78 7.26
CA SER A 37 -12.35 9.43 7.19
C SER A 37 -13.20 9.19 5.94
N ASP A 38 -13.49 10.23 5.16
CA ASP A 38 -14.25 10.13 3.91
C ASP A 38 -13.38 10.62 2.73
N LEU A 39 -13.00 9.71 1.85
CA LEU A 39 -12.13 9.99 0.71
C LEU A 39 -12.75 10.95 -0.32
N ARG A 40 -14.06 11.19 -0.26
CA ARG A 40 -14.74 12.22 -1.08
C ARG A 40 -14.45 13.63 -0.58
N ILE A 41 -14.06 13.76 0.71
CA ILE A 41 -13.70 15.04 1.35
C ILE A 41 -12.23 15.37 1.16
N THR A 42 -11.36 14.36 1.24
CA THR A 42 -9.91 14.54 0.98
C THR A 42 -9.23 13.21 0.68
N ASN A 43 -8.16 13.25 -0.12
CA ASN A 43 -7.32 12.10 -0.44
C ASN A 43 -6.57 11.59 0.80
N PHE A 44 -6.15 10.32 0.78
CA PHE A 44 -5.29 9.75 1.81
C PHE A 44 -4.00 10.56 1.97
N GLY A 45 -3.74 11.03 3.17
CA GLY A 45 -2.55 11.84 3.47
C GLY A 45 -2.57 13.27 2.90
N GLY A 46 -3.55 13.61 2.05
CA GLY A 46 -3.75 14.94 1.50
C GLY A 46 -4.46 15.88 2.48
N GLY A 47 -4.37 17.16 2.16
CA GLY A 47 -4.99 18.21 2.95
C GLY A 47 -4.39 18.43 4.34
N ASN A 48 -4.78 19.52 4.97
CA ASN A 48 -4.35 19.92 6.30
C ASN A 48 -5.51 20.57 7.06
N THR A 49 -5.51 20.41 8.38
CA THR A 49 -6.41 21.12 9.30
C THR A 49 -5.59 21.85 10.35
N SER A 50 -6.10 22.96 10.82
CA SER A 50 -5.42 23.73 11.86
C SER A 50 -6.37 24.41 12.83
N SER A 51 -5.82 24.81 14.00
CA SER A 51 -6.48 25.66 14.97
C SER A 51 -5.48 26.60 15.63
N LYS A 52 -5.87 27.85 15.85
CA LYS A 52 -5.12 28.85 16.59
C LYS A 52 -5.66 28.89 18.01
N LEU A 53 -4.89 28.34 18.95
CA LEU A 53 -5.30 28.14 20.32
C LEU A 53 -4.48 29.01 21.29
N ASP A 54 -5.12 29.51 22.32
CA ASP A 54 -4.43 30.18 23.42
C ASP A 54 -3.81 29.13 24.35
N GLN A 55 -2.49 29.20 24.56
CA GLN A 55 -1.76 28.28 25.42
C GLN A 55 -0.77 29.03 26.31
N VAL A 56 -0.54 28.51 27.52
CA VAL A 56 0.46 29.06 28.44
C VAL A 56 1.85 28.65 27.95
N ASP A 57 2.69 29.65 27.74
CA ASP A 57 4.09 29.43 27.39
C ASP A 57 4.86 28.85 28.58
N PRO A 58 5.49 27.67 28.43
CA PRO A 58 6.23 27.06 29.53
C PRO A 58 7.50 27.84 29.94
N LEU A 59 7.96 28.80 29.13
CA LEU A 59 9.16 29.58 29.39
C LEU A 59 8.88 30.80 30.27
N ASP A 60 7.80 31.55 29.98
CA ASP A 60 7.51 32.81 30.64
C ASP A 60 6.15 32.84 31.39
N GLY A 61 5.38 31.76 31.28
CA GLY A 61 4.05 31.64 31.92
C GLY A 61 2.95 32.50 31.29
N GLN A 62 3.24 33.20 30.17
CA GLN A 62 2.26 34.04 29.51
C GLN A 62 1.40 33.25 28.52
N THR A 63 0.16 33.68 28.33
CA THR A 63 -0.70 33.12 27.30
C THR A 63 -0.26 33.62 25.92
N LYS A 64 0.05 32.68 25.01
CA LYS A 64 0.43 32.93 23.62
C LYS A 64 -0.57 32.29 22.67
N LYS A 65 -0.73 32.89 21.47
CA LYS A 65 -1.50 32.28 20.41
C LYS A 65 -0.62 31.26 19.67
N ILE A 66 -1.01 30.00 19.74
CA ILE A 66 -0.26 28.86 19.15
C ILE A 66 -1.06 28.28 17.98
N LEU A 67 -0.40 28.17 16.82
CA LEU A 67 -0.93 27.46 15.66
C LEU A 67 -0.68 25.95 15.89
N TRP A 68 -1.75 25.19 15.93
CA TRP A 68 -1.76 23.75 15.80
C TRP A 68 -2.10 23.42 14.36
N VAL A 69 -1.23 22.73 13.64
CA VAL A 69 -1.44 22.35 12.23
C VAL A 69 -0.95 20.93 12.00
N LYS A 70 -1.63 20.17 11.13
CA LYS A 70 -1.20 18.81 10.76
C LYS A 70 0.26 18.83 10.33
N GLY A 71 1.05 17.94 10.93
CA GLY A 71 2.45 17.75 10.57
C GLY A 71 2.63 17.13 9.18
N SER A 72 3.86 17.22 8.68
CA SER A 72 4.23 16.70 7.37
C SER A 72 4.07 15.18 7.28
N GLY A 73 3.33 14.67 6.30
CA GLY A 73 3.25 13.25 5.92
C GLY A 73 2.23 12.39 6.68
N GLY A 74 1.41 12.97 7.59
CA GLY A 74 0.35 12.24 8.27
C GLY A 74 -0.96 12.19 7.49
N ASP A 75 -1.77 11.17 7.72
CA ASP A 75 -3.14 11.08 7.19
C ASP A 75 -4.14 11.70 8.16
N LEU A 76 -5.09 12.53 7.66
CA LEU A 76 -6.07 13.21 8.50
C LEU A 76 -7.03 12.23 9.20
N GLY A 77 -7.45 11.17 8.50
CA GLY A 77 -8.40 10.20 9.03
C GLY A 77 -7.89 9.39 10.23
N SER A 78 -6.57 9.29 10.37
CA SER A 78 -5.92 8.51 11.43
C SER A 78 -4.96 9.31 12.31
N ILE A 79 -4.91 10.64 12.15
CA ILE A 79 -4.00 11.50 12.89
C ILE A 79 -4.28 11.45 14.40
N LYS A 80 -3.21 11.36 15.19
CA LYS A 80 -3.25 11.48 16.65
C LYS A 80 -2.86 12.89 17.07
N ARG A 81 -3.15 13.28 18.31
CA ARG A 81 -2.72 14.57 18.89
C ARG A 81 -1.22 14.83 18.66
N SER A 82 -0.39 13.81 18.83
CA SER A 82 1.05 13.86 18.61
C SER A 82 1.46 14.03 17.13
N GLY A 83 0.53 14.03 16.19
CA GLY A 83 0.79 14.26 14.76
C GLY A 83 0.67 15.72 14.32
N PHE A 84 0.31 16.63 15.25
CA PHE A 84 0.24 18.06 14.95
C PHE A 84 1.54 18.78 15.34
N ALA A 85 2.03 19.63 14.44
CA ALA A 85 3.06 20.60 14.74
C ALA A 85 2.45 21.79 15.49
N THR A 86 3.19 22.37 16.44
CA THR A 86 2.79 23.52 17.23
C THR A 86 3.79 24.66 17.07
N LEU A 87 3.31 25.83 16.66
CA LEU A 87 4.16 26.99 16.38
C LEU A 87 3.61 28.25 17.08
N TYR A 88 4.52 29.11 17.57
CA TYR A 88 4.18 30.47 17.95
C TYR A 88 3.66 31.21 16.73
N LEU A 89 2.41 31.67 16.78
CA LEU A 89 1.79 32.33 15.62
C LEU A 89 2.47 33.67 15.29
N ASP A 90 2.86 34.43 16.28
CA ASP A 90 3.57 35.71 16.12
C ASP A 90 4.92 35.53 15.42
N LYS A 91 5.70 34.50 15.80
CA LYS A 91 6.97 34.18 15.14
C LYS A 91 6.77 33.73 13.69
N LEU A 92 5.73 32.90 13.45
CA LEU A 92 5.40 32.47 12.09
C LEU A 92 5.03 33.65 11.20
N LEU A 93 4.21 34.59 11.72
CA LEU A 93 3.84 35.80 10.99
C LEU A 93 5.03 36.71 10.74
N ALA A 94 6.00 36.78 11.65
CA ALA A 94 7.23 37.56 11.49
C ALA A 94 8.10 37.08 10.32
N LEU A 95 8.00 35.82 9.91
CA LEU A 95 8.74 35.28 8.76
C LEU A 95 8.40 35.97 7.44
N GLU A 96 7.23 36.60 7.34
CA GLU A 96 6.85 37.40 6.17
C GLU A 96 7.91 38.48 5.82
N SER A 97 8.48 39.13 6.84
CA SER A 97 9.52 40.13 6.65
C SER A 97 10.86 39.56 6.14
N SER A 98 11.07 38.25 6.29
CA SER A 98 12.29 37.56 5.86
C SER A 98 12.14 36.94 4.48
N TYR A 99 10.93 36.93 3.90
CA TYR A 99 10.67 36.32 2.61
C TYR A 99 11.26 37.14 1.47
N ARG A 100 12.11 36.50 0.67
CA ARG A 100 12.88 37.15 -0.42
C ARG A 100 12.31 36.87 -1.81
N GLY A 101 11.17 36.25 -1.90
CA GLY A 101 10.52 35.87 -3.17
C GLY A 101 10.66 34.39 -3.50
N VAL A 102 10.00 33.98 -4.56
CA VAL A 102 9.74 32.59 -4.96
C VAL A 102 10.99 31.73 -5.15
N GLU A 103 12.10 32.32 -5.58
CA GLU A 103 13.38 31.60 -5.78
C GLU A 103 13.98 31.12 -4.44
N PHE A 104 13.55 31.70 -3.32
CA PHE A 104 14.03 31.42 -1.97
C PHE A 104 12.95 30.76 -1.09
N GLU A 105 11.86 30.28 -1.70
CA GLU A 105 10.70 29.77 -0.98
C GLU A 105 11.02 28.59 -0.06
N ASP A 106 11.90 27.68 -0.50
CA ASP A 106 12.30 26.51 0.28
C ASP A 106 13.03 26.87 1.58
N GLU A 107 13.73 28.04 1.62
CA GLU A 107 14.39 28.53 2.82
C GLU A 107 13.39 28.86 3.95
N MET A 108 12.16 29.21 3.60
CA MET A 108 11.13 29.53 4.59
C MET A 108 10.70 28.31 5.39
N VAL A 109 10.73 27.12 4.79
CA VAL A 109 10.44 25.86 5.48
C VAL A 109 11.53 25.52 6.50
N ASP A 110 12.79 25.84 6.18
CA ASP A 110 13.92 25.66 7.09
C ASP A 110 13.86 26.59 8.31
N MET A 111 13.06 27.67 8.23
CA MET A 111 12.84 28.61 9.34
C MET A 111 11.69 28.16 10.28
N TYR A 112 10.78 27.28 9.88
CA TYR A 112 9.68 26.83 10.75
C TYR A 112 10.13 26.22 12.08
N PRO A 113 11.22 25.48 12.19
CA PRO A 113 11.74 25.00 13.48
C PRO A 113 12.01 26.13 14.48
N LEU A 114 12.37 27.35 14.03
CA LEU A 114 12.60 28.50 14.91
C LEU A 114 11.27 29.05 15.51
N CYS A 115 10.15 28.68 14.95
CA CYS A 115 8.83 29.05 15.43
C CYS A 115 8.19 27.99 16.35
N THR A 116 8.85 26.84 16.56
CA THR A 116 8.29 25.70 17.30
C THR A 116 7.95 26.07 18.73
N PHE A 117 6.75 25.70 19.18
CA PHE A 117 6.29 25.83 20.55
C PHE A 117 6.46 24.50 21.30
N GLY A 118 6.98 24.57 22.54
CA GLY A 118 6.97 23.44 23.49
C GLY A 118 7.84 22.24 23.09
N ASN A 119 8.97 22.42 22.38
CA ASN A 119 9.86 21.34 21.94
C ASN A 119 9.13 20.24 21.11
N ASN A 120 8.10 20.59 20.37
CA ASN A 120 7.35 19.65 19.56
C ASN A 120 8.24 19.05 18.46
N PRO A 121 8.43 17.70 18.41
CA PRO A 121 9.32 17.08 17.41
C PRO A 121 8.70 16.95 16.01
N VAL A 122 7.42 17.29 15.87
CA VAL A 122 6.70 17.15 14.61
C VAL A 122 7.14 18.21 13.62
N ALA A 123 7.65 17.79 12.47
CA ALA A 123 7.99 18.73 11.40
C ALA A 123 6.73 19.43 10.87
N ALA A 124 6.77 20.75 10.83
CA ALA A 124 5.71 21.54 10.23
C ALA A 124 5.52 21.20 8.74
N SER A 125 4.26 21.18 8.28
CA SER A 125 3.95 21.02 6.87
C SER A 125 4.38 22.24 6.07
N ILE A 126 4.61 22.07 4.78
CA ILE A 126 4.81 23.15 3.84
C ILE A 126 3.63 24.13 3.82
N ASP A 127 2.41 23.62 4.09
CA ASP A 127 1.19 24.43 4.13
C ASP A 127 1.03 25.23 5.44
N THR A 128 2.01 25.18 6.35
CA THR A 128 1.93 25.84 7.65
C THR A 128 1.69 27.36 7.52
N SER A 129 2.36 28.02 6.56
CA SER A 129 2.16 29.44 6.28
C SER A 129 0.74 29.75 5.76
N LEU A 130 0.16 28.84 4.94
CA LEU A 130 -1.19 29.00 4.40
C LEU A 130 -2.23 29.03 5.52
N HIS A 131 -2.05 28.20 6.54
CA HIS A 131 -2.92 28.19 7.72
C HIS A 131 -2.65 29.36 8.67
N GLY A 132 -1.37 29.69 8.86
CA GLY A 132 -0.95 30.74 9.79
C GLY A 132 -1.39 32.14 9.36
N PHE A 133 -1.29 32.45 8.08
CA PHE A 133 -1.58 33.78 7.54
C PHE A 133 -3.06 34.14 7.41
N LEU A 134 -3.95 33.13 7.39
CA LEU A 134 -5.39 33.38 7.43
C LEU A 134 -5.82 33.90 8.80
N PRO A 135 -6.74 34.87 8.90
CA PRO A 135 -7.14 35.44 10.17
C PRO A 135 -8.07 34.55 11.02
N PHE A 136 -8.53 33.44 10.47
CA PHE A 136 -9.55 32.59 11.09
C PHE A 136 -8.95 31.64 12.13
N PRO A 137 -9.69 31.34 13.24
CA PRO A 137 -9.19 30.46 14.29
C PRO A 137 -9.10 28.98 13.88
N HIS A 138 -10.00 28.51 13.00
CA HIS A 138 -10.05 27.13 12.55
C HIS A 138 -10.09 27.10 11.03
N VAL A 139 -9.13 26.40 10.42
CA VAL A 139 -8.93 26.38 8.96
C VAL A 139 -8.79 24.94 8.47
N ASP A 140 -9.48 24.61 7.40
CA ASP A 140 -9.40 23.35 6.68
C ASP A 140 -8.92 23.59 5.25
N HIS A 141 -7.86 22.91 4.84
CA HIS A 141 -7.37 22.80 3.47
C HIS A 141 -7.53 21.37 3.01
N LEU A 142 -8.38 21.12 2.03
CA LEU A 142 -8.75 19.77 1.61
C LEU A 142 -8.72 19.61 0.10
N HIS A 143 -8.61 18.35 -0.33
CA HIS A 143 -8.54 17.96 -1.73
C HIS A 143 -9.74 17.08 -2.12
N PRO A 144 -10.99 17.59 -2.06
CA PRO A 144 -12.17 16.84 -2.49
C PRO A 144 -12.23 16.74 -4.01
N ASP A 145 -12.61 15.57 -4.54
CA ASP A 145 -12.69 15.34 -5.98
C ASP A 145 -13.50 16.40 -6.71
N TRP A 146 -14.65 16.78 -6.15
CA TRP A 146 -15.52 17.81 -6.72
C TRP A 146 -14.89 19.21 -6.70
N GLY A 147 -14.15 19.54 -5.63
CA GLY A 147 -13.41 20.79 -5.53
C GLY A 147 -12.26 20.86 -6.52
N ILE A 148 -11.50 19.76 -6.64
CA ILE A 148 -10.40 19.67 -7.61
C ILE A 148 -10.97 19.67 -9.04
N ALA A 149 -12.11 19.02 -9.30
CA ALA A 149 -12.74 19.02 -10.62
C ALA A 149 -13.12 20.43 -11.07
N LEU A 150 -13.68 21.25 -10.18
CA LEU A 150 -13.91 22.67 -10.44
C LEU A 150 -12.60 23.42 -10.66
N ALA A 151 -11.61 23.21 -9.78
CA ALA A 151 -10.30 23.86 -9.83
C ALA A 151 -9.48 23.51 -11.08
N ALA A 152 -9.68 22.31 -11.63
CA ALA A 152 -9.02 21.78 -12.83
C ALA A 152 -9.88 21.91 -14.10
N SER A 153 -10.88 22.79 -14.10
CA SER A 153 -11.71 23.09 -15.27
C SER A 153 -11.23 24.35 -15.99
N ALA A 154 -11.20 24.34 -17.32
CA ALA A 154 -10.85 25.51 -18.13
C ALA A 154 -11.75 26.71 -17.87
N ASN A 155 -13.03 26.47 -17.55
CA ASN A 155 -14.02 27.48 -17.16
C ASN A 155 -14.23 27.52 -15.63
N GLY A 156 -13.30 27.01 -14.82
CA GLY A 156 -13.47 26.79 -13.39
C GLY A 156 -13.85 28.04 -12.61
N LYS A 157 -13.21 29.17 -12.88
CA LYS A 157 -13.53 30.46 -12.24
C LYS A 157 -14.97 30.90 -12.53
N LEU A 158 -15.39 30.83 -13.78
CA LEU A 158 -16.78 31.18 -14.18
C LEU A 158 -17.79 30.23 -13.51
N LYS A 159 -17.46 28.95 -13.44
CA LYS A 159 -18.31 27.96 -12.78
C LYS A 159 -18.34 28.12 -11.25
N MET A 160 -17.29 28.60 -10.64
CA MET A 160 -17.29 28.99 -9.23
C MET A 160 -18.21 30.21 -9.00
N GLU A 161 -18.18 31.20 -9.88
CA GLU A 161 -19.09 32.36 -9.79
C GLU A 161 -20.55 31.93 -9.93
N GLU A 162 -20.86 31.00 -10.85
CA GLU A 162 -22.18 30.38 -10.99
C GLU A 162 -22.57 29.59 -9.73
N PHE A 163 -21.66 28.80 -9.17
CA PHE A 163 -21.85 28.06 -7.92
C PHE A 163 -22.19 29.02 -6.77
N ASN A 164 -21.45 30.14 -6.63
CA ASN A 164 -21.71 31.15 -5.63
C ASN A 164 -23.12 31.71 -5.71
N GLN A 165 -23.61 31.97 -6.94
CA GLN A 165 -24.97 32.46 -7.15
C GLN A 165 -26.03 31.40 -6.80
N VAL A 166 -25.82 30.15 -7.20
CA VAL A 166 -26.79 29.06 -7.04
C VAL A 166 -26.95 28.64 -5.60
N PHE A 167 -25.86 28.58 -4.84
CA PHE A 167 -25.83 28.08 -3.46
C PHE A 167 -25.67 29.18 -2.41
N HIS A 168 -25.63 30.44 -2.83
CA HIS A 168 -25.48 31.61 -1.95
C HIS A 168 -24.19 31.60 -1.15
N HIS A 169 -23.10 31.15 -1.79
CA HIS A 169 -21.75 31.21 -1.24
C HIS A 169 -20.98 32.44 -1.77
N HIS A 170 -19.87 32.69 -1.11
CA HIS A 170 -18.93 33.74 -1.53
C HIS A 170 -17.51 33.15 -1.55
N LEU A 171 -17.27 32.15 -2.44
CA LEU A 171 -15.95 31.59 -2.65
C LEU A 171 -15.10 32.56 -3.51
N ALA A 172 -13.84 32.72 -3.14
CA ALA A 172 -12.84 33.42 -3.93
C ALA A 172 -12.03 32.42 -4.80
N TRP A 173 -11.42 32.92 -5.87
CA TRP A 173 -10.58 32.13 -6.78
C TRP A 173 -9.15 32.57 -6.71
N LEU A 174 -8.21 31.61 -6.48
CA LEU A 174 -6.79 31.83 -6.56
C LEU A 174 -6.22 31.04 -7.76
N PRO A 175 -5.50 31.67 -8.70
CA PRO A 175 -4.88 30.96 -9.81
C PRO A 175 -3.84 29.95 -9.32
N TRP A 176 -3.44 29.02 -10.20
CA TRP A 176 -2.43 28.03 -9.85
C TRP A 176 -1.15 28.67 -9.30
N GLN A 177 -0.77 28.21 -8.14
CA GLN A 177 0.52 28.46 -7.51
C GLN A 177 0.93 27.18 -6.79
N ARG A 178 2.21 26.82 -6.84
CA ARG A 178 2.73 25.66 -6.07
C ARG A 178 2.47 25.85 -4.58
N PRO A 179 2.20 24.75 -3.85
CA PRO A 179 2.15 24.79 -2.39
C PRO A 179 3.43 25.40 -1.80
N GLY A 180 3.30 26.30 -0.83
CA GLY A 180 4.45 26.92 -0.21
C GLY A 180 4.16 28.32 0.35
N PHE A 181 5.22 29.04 0.69
CA PHE A 181 5.12 30.34 1.35
C PHE A 181 4.45 31.40 0.47
N GLU A 182 4.78 31.43 -0.83
CA GLU A 182 4.18 32.35 -1.81
C GLU A 182 2.67 32.15 -1.90
N LEU A 183 2.21 30.89 -2.00
CA LEU A 183 0.79 30.60 -1.98
C LEU A 183 0.12 31.11 -0.71
N GLY A 184 0.79 31.03 0.45
CA GLY A 184 0.31 31.57 1.71
C GLY A 184 0.14 33.11 1.66
N MET A 185 1.08 33.82 1.05
CA MET A 185 1.00 35.27 0.85
C MET A 185 -0.15 35.65 -0.09
N MET A 186 -0.30 34.90 -1.20
CA MET A 186 -1.40 35.13 -2.15
C MET A 186 -2.76 34.86 -1.50
N LEU A 187 -2.86 33.80 -0.68
CA LEU A 187 -4.07 33.43 0.05
C LEU A 187 -4.46 34.50 1.08
N LYS A 188 -3.50 35.02 1.85
CA LYS A 188 -3.69 36.18 2.75
C LYS A 188 -4.26 37.37 2.02
N LYS A 189 -3.67 37.68 0.87
CA LYS A 189 -4.06 38.83 0.05
C LYS A 189 -5.48 38.71 -0.48
N ILE A 190 -5.82 37.56 -1.13
CA ILE A 190 -7.16 37.39 -1.74
C ILE A 190 -8.27 37.42 -0.69
N VAL A 191 -8.04 36.87 0.50
CA VAL A 191 -9.01 36.89 1.61
C VAL A 191 -9.20 38.33 2.13
N ALA A 192 -8.15 39.12 2.19
CA ALA A 192 -8.25 40.54 2.57
C ALA A 192 -8.99 41.40 1.50
N GLU A 193 -8.80 41.07 0.22
CA GLU A 193 -9.47 41.73 -0.92
C GLU A 193 -10.92 41.27 -1.14
N THR A 194 -11.32 40.14 -0.53
CA THR A 194 -12.67 39.57 -0.64
C THR A 194 -13.32 39.42 0.75
N PRO A 195 -13.69 40.54 1.41
CA PRO A 195 -14.26 40.50 2.75
C PRO A 195 -15.53 39.65 2.81
N GLY A 196 -15.62 38.79 3.81
CA GLY A 196 -16.78 37.92 4.00
C GLY A 196 -16.81 36.67 3.09
N CYS A 197 -15.70 36.30 2.44
CA CYS A 197 -15.64 35.07 1.69
C CYS A 197 -15.72 33.84 2.61
N ASP A 198 -16.40 32.77 2.15
CA ASP A 198 -16.62 31.52 2.88
C ASP A 198 -15.48 30.53 2.69
N GLY A 199 -14.66 30.72 1.65
CA GLY A 199 -13.55 29.86 1.30
C GLY A 199 -12.83 30.33 0.05
N VAL A 200 -11.79 29.61 -0.35
CA VAL A 200 -11.00 29.88 -1.55
C VAL A 200 -10.78 28.61 -2.34
N VAL A 201 -11.15 28.63 -3.62
CA VAL A 201 -10.80 27.59 -4.59
C VAL A 201 -9.41 27.90 -5.14
N LEU A 202 -8.50 26.92 -5.02
CA LEU A 202 -7.16 26.99 -5.58
C LEU A 202 -7.12 26.32 -6.95
N GLY A 203 -6.88 27.08 -8.02
CA GLY A 203 -6.79 26.53 -9.37
C GLY A 203 -5.79 25.39 -9.48
N GLY A 204 -6.23 24.23 -10.00
CA GLY A 204 -5.41 23.03 -10.15
C GLY A 204 -4.97 22.37 -8.84
N HIS A 205 -5.59 22.70 -7.66
CA HIS A 205 -5.09 22.24 -6.38
C HIS A 205 -6.21 21.70 -5.48
N GLY A 206 -7.01 22.56 -4.87
CA GLY A 206 -7.99 22.18 -3.85
C GLY A 206 -8.81 23.32 -3.29
N LEU A 207 -9.23 23.21 -2.03
CA LEU A 207 -10.16 24.11 -1.38
C LEU A 207 -9.66 24.49 0.02
N PHE A 208 -9.79 25.78 0.37
CA PHE A 208 -9.70 26.30 1.75
C PHE A 208 -11.07 26.73 2.25
N THR A 209 -11.36 26.36 3.49
CA THR A 209 -12.55 26.78 4.24
C THR A 209 -12.18 27.04 5.69
N TRP A 210 -13.07 27.67 6.45
CA TRP A 210 -12.80 28.03 7.84
C TRP A 210 -14.08 28.25 8.65
N GLY A 211 -13.90 28.46 9.96
CA GLY A 211 -14.96 28.83 10.90
C GLY A 211 -14.40 29.43 12.20
N ASN A 212 -15.28 30.09 12.97
CA ASN A 212 -14.93 30.66 14.26
C ASN A 212 -14.91 29.62 15.39
N THR A 213 -15.59 28.49 15.18
CA THR A 213 -15.56 27.32 16.06
C THR A 213 -15.17 26.07 15.27
N GLN A 214 -14.74 25.02 15.96
CA GLN A 214 -14.42 23.72 15.35
C GLN A 214 -15.63 23.15 14.59
N ARG A 215 -16.82 23.24 15.21
CA ARG A 215 -18.07 22.79 14.60
C ARG A 215 -18.44 23.58 13.35
N GLU A 216 -18.33 24.90 13.44
CA GLU A 216 -18.59 25.79 12.28
C GLU A 216 -17.65 25.50 11.11
N SER A 217 -16.33 25.39 11.36
CA SER A 217 -15.35 25.01 10.33
C SER A 217 -15.72 23.68 9.66
N TYR A 218 -16.01 22.64 10.49
CA TYR A 218 -16.44 21.33 9.98
C TYR A 218 -17.68 21.40 9.12
N LEU A 219 -18.72 22.10 9.57
CA LEU A 219 -19.99 22.20 8.82
C LEU A 219 -19.83 22.99 7.52
N ASN A 220 -19.10 24.13 7.57
CA ASN A 220 -18.84 24.94 6.38
C ASN A 220 -18.10 24.10 5.32
N THR A 221 -17.05 23.40 5.72
CA THR A 221 -16.29 22.50 4.87
C THR A 221 -17.19 21.43 4.24
N LEU A 222 -17.95 20.74 5.07
CA LEU A 222 -18.82 19.66 4.64
C LEU A 222 -19.91 20.14 3.67
N THR A 223 -20.54 21.27 3.99
CA THR A 223 -21.62 21.87 3.19
C THR A 223 -21.11 22.32 1.82
N ILE A 224 -19.98 23.02 1.76
CA ILE A 224 -19.42 23.49 0.50
C ILE A 224 -19.03 22.31 -0.38
N ILE A 225 -18.38 21.28 0.16
CA ILE A 225 -17.97 20.09 -0.61
C ILE A 225 -19.18 19.32 -1.12
N ASP A 226 -20.19 19.10 -0.30
CA ASP A 226 -21.43 18.42 -0.71
C ASP A 226 -22.16 19.19 -1.82
N GLN A 227 -22.26 20.49 -1.70
CA GLN A 227 -22.89 21.34 -2.69
C GLN A 227 -22.10 21.45 -3.99
N LEU A 228 -20.76 21.37 -3.95
CA LEU A 228 -19.93 21.22 -5.17
C LEU A 228 -20.27 19.90 -5.89
N GLY A 229 -20.48 18.83 -5.15
CA GLY A 229 -20.99 17.55 -5.72
C GLY A 229 -22.35 17.71 -6.39
N GLN A 230 -23.29 18.37 -5.69
CA GLN A 230 -24.62 18.67 -6.27
C GLN A 230 -24.53 19.57 -7.51
N PHE A 231 -23.62 20.54 -7.51
CA PHE A 231 -23.41 21.44 -8.64
C PHE A 231 -22.89 20.69 -9.87
N ILE A 232 -21.88 19.86 -9.70
CA ILE A 232 -21.32 19.04 -10.79
C ILE A 232 -22.41 18.08 -11.33
N GLU A 233 -23.18 17.44 -10.44
CA GLU A 233 -24.25 16.54 -10.86
C GLU A 233 -25.34 17.27 -11.68
N ARG A 234 -25.71 18.49 -11.33
CA ARG A 234 -26.67 19.28 -12.12
C ARG A 234 -26.18 19.58 -13.53
N HIS A 235 -24.87 19.67 -13.73
CA HIS A 235 -24.25 19.88 -15.04
C HIS A 235 -23.99 18.56 -15.78
N ALA A 236 -24.01 17.43 -15.09
CA ALA A 236 -23.84 16.12 -15.68
C ALA A 236 -25.09 15.71 -16.47
N SER A 237 -25.29 16.29 -17.66
CA SER A 237 -26.39 15.96 -18.55
C SER A 237 -26.30 14.57 -19.19
N THR A 238 -25.18 13.87 -18.97
CA THR A 238 -24.83 12.61 -19.64
C THR A 238 -24.86 11.44 -18.67
N PRO A 239 -25.51 10.31 -19.00
CA PRO A 239 -25.40 9.07 -18.21
C PRO A 239 -23.95 8.62 -18.06
N THR A 240 -23.64 7.95 -16.94
CA THR A 240 -22.26 7.53 -16.58
C THR A 240 -21.53 6.78 -17.70
N HIS A 241 -22.24 5.98 -18.50
CA HIS A 241 -21.66 5.24 -19.63
C HIS A 241 -21.30 6.10 -20.85
N GLN A 242 -21.67 7.39 -20.87
CA GLN A 242 -21.32 8.34 -21.93
C GLN A 242 -20.26 9.34 -21.50
N HIS A 243 -19.78 9.28 -20.25
CA HIS A 243 -18.64 10.07 -19.83
C HIS A 243 -17.40 9.77 -20.70
N PHE A 244 -16.50 10.69 -20.79
CA PHE A 244 -15.26 10.58 -21.56
C PHE A 244 -15.47 10.26 -23.07
N GLY A 245 -16.59 10.69 -23.63
CA GLY A 245 -16.94 10.42 -25.05
C GLY A 245 -17.60 9.06 -25.31
N GLY A 246 -18.06 8.39 -24.25
CA GLY A 246 -18.72 7.08 -24.30
C GLY A 246 -17.75 5.90 -24.45
N ASN A 247 -18.31 4.70 -24.31
CA ASN A 247 -17.52 3.48 -24.41
C ASN A 247 -17.11 3.20 -25.86
N LYS A 248 -15.80 3.14 -26.11
CA LYS A 248 -15.20 2.73 -27.38
C LYS A 248 -15.06 1.21 -27.48
N VAL A 249 -14.84 0.55 -26.37
CA VAL A 249 -14.66 -0.89 -26.28
C VAL A 249 -15.52 -1.49 -25.16
N SER A 250 -15.79 -2.79 -25.25
CA SER A 250 -16.58 -3.52 -24.25
C SER A 250 -15.67 -4.05 -23.13
N THR A 251 -16.21 -4.10 -21.91
CA THR A 251 -15.60 -4.82 -20.80
C THR A 251 -15.62 -6.33 -21.07
N ARG A 252 -14.51 -7.01 -20.85
CA ARG A 252 -14.44 -8.46 -20.97
C ARG A 252 -15.12 -9.15 -19.78
N ALA A 253 -15.86 -10.21 -20.08
CA ALA A 253 -16.50 -11.03 -19.05
C ALA A 253 -15.47 -11.82 -18.22
N ASP A 254 -14.37 -12.24 -18.86
CA ASP A 254 -13.26 -13.00 -18.26
C ASP A 254 -12.10 -12.12 -17.75
N ARG A 255 -12.34 -10.81 -17.56
CA ARG A 255 -11.32 -9.81 -17.18
C ARG A 255 -10.53 -10.17 -15.91
N GLU A 256 -11.19 -10.80 -14.92
CA GLU A 256 -10.53 -11.18 -13.66
C GLU A 256 -9.53 -12.33 -13.88
N GLN A 257 -9.90 -13.28 -14.73
CA GLN A 257 -9.00 -14.37 -15.10
C GLN A 257 -7.81 -13.83 -15.92
N ILE A 258 -8.06 -12.93 -16.88
CA ILE A 258 -7.00 -12.27 -17.64
C ILE A 258 -6.11 -11.45 -16.70
N ALA A 259 -6.70 -10.68 -15.80
CA ALA A 259 -5.94 -9.88 -14.83
C ALA A 259 -5.04 -10.74 -13.96
N THR A 260 -5.51 -11.90 -13.49
CA THR A 260 -4.71 -12.86 -12.72
C THR A 260 -3.53 -13.41 -13.53
N THR A 261 -3.71 -13.60 -14.84
CA THR A 261 -2.63 -14.06 -15.74
C THR A 261 -1.62 -12.93 -16.04
N ILE A 262 -2.11 -11.70 -16.22
CA ILE A 262 -1.30 -10.56 -16.68
C ILE A 262 -0.60 -9.84 -15.52
N LEU A 263 -1.18 -9.80 -14.34
CA LEU A 263 -0.62 -9.07 -13.20
C LEU A 263 0.81 -9.51 -12.82
N PRO A 264 1.16 -10.82 -12.78
CA PRO A 264 2.55 -11.24 -12.59
C PRO A 264 3.49 -10.72 -13.68
N ILE A 265 3.05 -10.70 -14.95
CA ILE A 265 3.83 -10.19 -16.09
C ILE A 265 4.11 -8.71 -15.90
N VAL A 266 3.07 -7.90 -15.63
CA VAL A 266 3.22 -6.45 -15.40
C VAL A 266 4.10 -6.19 -14.19
N ARG A 267 3.85 -6.90 -13.06
CA ARG A 267 4.67 -6.79 -11.85
C ARG A 267 6.13 -7.10 -12.12
N GLY A 268 6.41 -8.16 -12.86
CA GLY A 268 7.75 -8.52 -13.26
C GLY A 268 8.42 -7.42 -14.09
N ALA A 269 7.71 -6.92 -15.06
CA ALA A 269 8.18 -5.88 -15.97
C ALA A 269 8.49 -4.56 -15.24
N VAL A 270 7.66 -4.11 -14.30
CA VAL A 270 7.91 -2.88 -13.53
C VAL A 270 8.94 -3.06 -12.40
N SER A 271 9.28 -4.28 -12.04
CA SER A 271 10.16 -4.61 -10.88
C SER A 271 11.64 -4.76 -11.21
N ARG A 272 12.15 -4.15 -12.29
CA ARG A 272 13.56 -4.31 -12.71
C ARG A 272 14.59 -3.78 -11.69
N LYS A 273 14.36 -2.61 -11.09
CA LYS A 273 15.27 -2.01 -10.11
C LYS A 273 14.95 -2.47 -8.69
N GLN A 274 13.68 -2.55 -8.37
CA GLN A 274 13.17 -2.94 -7.05
C GLN A 274 11.86 -3.69 -7.21
N ARG A 275 11.54 -4.58 -6.28
CA ARG A 275 10.27 -5.31 -6.31
C ARG A 275 9.10 -4.41 -5.93
N TRP A 276 7.95 -4.68 -6.52
CA TRP A 276 6.72 -3.97 -6.24
C TRP A 276 5.62 -4.96 -5.82
N ILE A 277 4.70 -4.48 -4.99
CA ILE A 277 3.44 -5.15 -4.69
C ILE A 277 2.38 -4.58 -5.61
N GLY A 278 1.54 -5.44 -6.19
CA GLY A 278 0.51 -5.06 -7.15
C GLY A 278 -0.90 -5.14 -6.59
N THR A 279 -1.78 -4.30 -7.11
CA THR A 279 -3.22 -4.32 -6.87
C THR A 279 -3.94 -4.20 -8.20
N TYR A 280 -4.97 -5.01 -8.40
CA TYR A 280 -5.88 -4.93 -9.53
C TYR A 280 -7.20 -4.27 -9.11
N THR A 281 -7.73 -3.39 -9.95
CA THR A 281 -8.98 -2.66 -9.71
C THR A 281 -9.81 -2.59 -11.00
N ALA A 282 -11.07 -3.03 -10.94
CA ALA A 282 -12.01 -3.03 -12.06
C ALA A 282 -13.41 -2.58 -11.59
N THR A 283 -13.46 -1.49 -10.83
CA THR A 283 -14.74 -0.86 -10.48
C THR A 283 -15.42 -0.27 -11.73
N ASP A 284 -16.73 -0.11 -11.69
CA ASP A 284 -17.49 0.46 -12.82
C ASP A 284 -16.93 1.82 -13.27
N HIS A 285 -16.46 2.63 -12.31
CA HIS A 285 -15.85 3.93 -12.59
C HIS A 285 -14.52 3.80 -13.36
N VAL A 286 -13.65 2.88 -12.95
CA VAL A 286 -12.39 2.58 -13.65
C VAL A 286 -12.67 2.01 -15.03
N LEU A 287 -13.61 1.07 -15.14
CA LEU A 287 -13.97 0.44 -16.41
C LEU A 287 -14.60 1.45 -17.39
N ALA A 288 -15.47 2.35 -16.91
CA ALA A 288 -16.02 3.43 -17.73
C ALA A 288 -14.92 4.33 -18.30
N PHE A 289 -13.86 4.61 -17.52
CA PHE A 289 -12.73 5.41 -17.99
C PHE A 289 -11.88 4.64 -19.00
N VAL A 290 -11.33 3.47 -18.63
CA VAL A 290 -10.36 2.76 -19.50
C VAL A 290 -10.96 2.30 -20.83
N ASN A 291 -12.29 2.10 -20.88
CA ASN A 291 -13.02 1.67 -22.09
C ASN A 291 -13.49 2.83 -22.96
N SER A 292 -13.30 4.06 -22.51
CA SER A 292 -13.87 5.24 -23.18
C SER A 292 -13.08 5.70 -24.40
N ALA A 293 -13.72 6.50 -25.24
CA ALA A 293 -13.09 7.08 -26.43
C ALA A 293 -11.92 8.01 -26.09
N SER A 294 -12.01 8.73 -24.95
CA SER A 294 -11.00 9.71 -24.53
C SER A 294 -9.92 9.14 -23.60
N ALA A 295 -10.03 7.87 -23.18
CA ALA A 295 -9.15 7.26 -22.17
C ALA A 295 -7.66 7.45 -22.45
N LYS A 296 -7.21 7.11 -23.66
CA LYS A 296 -5.81 7.22 -24.06
C LYS A 296 -5.30 8.66 -23.99
N GLN A 297 -6.11 9.61 -24.43
CA GLN A 297 -5.72 11.02 -24.46
C GLN A 297 -5.68 11.63 -23.05
N LEU A 298 -6.70 11.37 -22.23
CA LEU A 298 -6.74 11.82 -20.83
C LEU A 298 -5.63 11.18 -19.99
N ALA A 299 -5.38 9.88 -20.15
CA ALA A 299 -4.27 9.21 -19.50
C ALA A 299 -2.90 9.83 -19.88
N HIS A 300 -2.72 10.19 -21.16
CA HIS A 300 -1.48 10.82 -21.63
C HIS A 300 -1.31 12.25 -21.12
N LEU A 301 -2.41 12.97 -20.90
CA LEU A 301 -2.40 14.35 -20.39
C LEU A 301 -1.86 14.42 -18.96
N GLY A 302 -2.15 13.40 -18.15
CA GLY A 302 -1.71 13.33 -16.76
C GLY A 302 -2.73 13.88 -15.77
N THR A 303 -2.28 14.09 -14.54
CA THR A 303 -3.12 14.53 -13.42
C THR A 303 -2.98 16.03 -13.14
N SER A 304 -3.82 16.59 -12.26
CA SER A 304 -3.85 18.01 -11.96
C SER A 304 -3.48 18.37 -10.53
N CYS A 305 -3.84 17.55 -9.53
CA CYS A 305 -3.60 17.88 -8.12
C CYS A 305 -2.16 17.53 -7.68
N PRO A 306 -1.49 18.36 -6.85
CA PRO A 306 -0.14 18.10 -6.34
C PRO A 306 0.04 16.72 -5.72
N ASP A 307 -0.89 16.26 -4.91
CA ASP A 307 -0.82 14.96 -4.23
C ASP A 307 -0.71 13.77 -5.21
N HIS A 308 -1.31 13.89 -6.39
CA HIS A 308 -1.32 12.82 -7.38
C HIS A 308 0.08 12.50 -7.88
N PHE A 309 0.91 13.50 -8.19
CA PHE A 309 2.22 13.31 -8.83
C PHE A 309 3.19 12.49 -7.98
N ILE A 310 3.12 12.61 -6.67
CA ILE A 310 3.99 11.87 -5.74
C ILE A 310 3.68 10.36 -5.80
N ARG A 311 2.41 9.99 -6.05
CA ARG A 311 1.92 8.61 -6.04
C ARG A 311 1.81 8.00 -7.42
N THR A 312 1.17 8.70 -8.36
CA THR A 312 0.87 8.19 -9.70
C THR A 312 1.91 8.57 -10.74
N LYS A 313 2.91 9.39 -10.37
CA LYS A 313 3.82 10.07 -11.27
C LYS A 313 3.05 11.02 -12.20
N ILE A 314 3.76 11.61 -13.18
CA ILE A 314 3.13 12.55 -14.12
C ILE A 314 1.95 11.93 -14.89
N ARG A 315 2.00 10.62 -15.20
CA ARG A 315 0.94 9.92 -15.93
C ARG A 315 0.99 8.40 -15.72
N PRO A 316 -0.12 7.68 -15.94
CA PRO A 316 -0.14 6.22 -16.00
C PRO A 316 0.46 5.70 -17.32
N MET A 317 0.77 4.40 -17.37
CA MET A 317 1.02 3.70 -18.61
C MET A 317 -0.32 3.17 -19.16
N PHE A 318 -0.68 3.56 -20.38
CA PHE A 318 -1.87 3.09 -21.07
C PHE A 318 -1.47 2.04 -22.10
N ILE A 319 -2.06 0.85 -22.04
CA ILE A 319 -1.86 -0.23 -23.01
C ILE A 319 -2.93 -0.12 -24.08
N ASP A 320 -2.53 0.21 -25.30
CA ASP A 320 -3.45 0.37 -26.44
C ASP A 320 -3.82 -1.01 -27.04
N TRP A 321 -4.59 -1.77 -26.27
CA TRP A 321 -5.07 -3.10 -26.63
C TRP A 321 -6.56 -3.09 -26.96
N ASN A 322 -6.94 -3.86 -27.99
CA ASN A 322 -8.35 -4.08 -28.29
C ASN A 322 -8.84 -5.32 -27.55
N PRO A 323 -9.85 -5.19 -26.65
CA PRO A 323 -10.41 -6.33 -25.90
C PRO A 323 -11.02 -7.44 -26.75
N ALA A 324 -11.27 -7.21 -28.04
CA ALA A 324 -11.70 -8.25 -28.98
C ALA A 324 -10.57 -9.20 -29.38
N ASN A 325 -9.29 -8.79 -29.19
CA ASN A 325 -8.13 -9.59 -29.54
C ASN A 325 -7.84 -10.67 -28.51
N ASP A 326 -6.90 -11.56 -28.86
CA ASP A 326 -6.40 -12.59 -27.95
C ASP A 326 -5.55 -11.98 -26.81
N PRO A 327 -5.82 -12.32 -25.54
CA PRO A 327 -5.03 -11.85 -24.40
C PRO A 327 -3.53 -12.20 -24.46
N SER A 328 -3.12 -13.19 -25.25
CA SER A 328 -1.71 -13.55 -25.42
C SER A 328 -0.86 -12.42 -26.02
N GLU A 329 -1.48 -11.49 -26.78
CA GLU A 329 -0.82 -10.30 -27.33
C GLU A 329 -0.39 -9.30 -26.26
N LEU A 330 -1.03 -9.33 -25.08
CA LEU A 330 -0.80 -8.35 -24.01
C LEU A 330 0.64 -8.33 -23.52
N LYS A 331 1.32 -9.47 -23.51
CA LYS A 331 2.71 -9.52 -23.03
C LYS A 331 3.63 -8.64 -23.88
N GLU A 332 3.57 -8.77 -25.19
CA GLU A 332 4.40 -7.99 -26.12
C GLU A 332 4.04 -6.50 -26.08
N LEU A 333 2.73 -6.20 -26.01
CA LEU A 333 2.25 -4.82 -25.89
C LEU A 333 2.71 -4.17 -24.57
N ILE A 334 2.69 -4.91 -23.45
CA ILE A 334 3.18 -4.43 -22.16
C ILE A 334 4.68 -4.14 -22.22
N ASP A 335 5.48 -5.05 -22.75
CA ASP A 335 6.93 -4.87 -22.87
C ASP A 335 7.27 -3.64 -23.72
N THR A 336 6.62 -3.48 -24.88
CA THR A 336 6.81 -2.32 -25.78
C THR A 336 6.36 -1.00 -25.13
N ALA A 337 5.18 -0.99 -24.51
CA ALA A 337 4.67 0.20 -23.85
C ALA A 337 5.54 0.63 -22.65
N LEU A 338 6.11 -0.34 -21.93
CA LEU A 338 6.98 -0.08 -20.81
C LEU A 338 8.31 0.57 -21.21
N GLU A 339 8.94 0.09 -22.28
CA GLU A 339 10.18 0.70 -22.79
C GLU A 339 9.91 2.15 -23.27
N THR A 340 8.81 2.37 -24.00
CA THR A 340 8.38 3.71 -24.40
C THR A 340 8.13 4.60 -23.17
N TYR A 341 7.38 4.10 -22.17
CA TYR A 341 7.11 4.86 -20.96
C TYR A 341 8.39 5.26 -20.20
N ARG A 342 9.34 4.34 -20.10
CA ARG A 342 10.63 4.61 -19.43
C ARG A 342 11.45 5.65 -20.18
N ALA A 343 11.49 5.58 -21.50
CA ALA A 343 12.19 6.57 -22.34
C ALA A 343 11.56 7.96 -22.17
N ASP A 344 10.24 8.03 -22.23
CA ASP A 344 9.49 9.29 -22.06
C ASP A 344 9.67 9.89 -20.66
N TYR A 345 9.63 9.04 -19.62
CA TYR A 345 9.83 9.50 -18.26
C TYR A 345 11.26 9.98 -18.00
N ALA A 346 12.25 9.32 -18.58
CA ALA A 346 13.65 9.77 -18.53
C ALA A 346 13.84 11.10 -19.28
N ALA A 347 13.22 11.26 -20.44
CA ALA A 347 13.24 12.51 -21.21
C ALA A 347 12.54 13.65 -20.45
N TYR A 348 11.40 13.37 -19.81
CA TYR A 348 10.72 14.31 -18.91
C TYR A 348 11.63 14.77 -17.77
N TYR A 349 12.31 13.85 -17.10
CA TYR A 349 13.28 14.18 -16.07
C TYR A 349 14.42 15.06 -16.61
N GLN A 350 15.06 14.66 -17.70
CA GLN A 350 16.18 15.41 -18.31
C GLN A 350 15.79 16.82 -18.71
N LYS A 351 14.57 17.01 -19.24
CA LYS A 351 14.06 18.30 -19.68
C LYS A 351 13.83 19.29 -18.53
N HIS A 352 13.39 18.78 -17.38
CA HIS A 352 12.91 19.65 -16.28
C HIS A 352 13.79 19.64 -15.03
N ALA A 353 14.81 18.74 -14.95
CA ALA A 353 15.71 18.67 -13.82
C ALA A 353 16.49 19.99 -13.61
N LEU A 354 16.51 20.46 -12.37
CA LEU A 354 17.30 21.57 -11.90
C LEU A 354 18.64 21.07 -11.36
N LYS A 355 19.61 21.98 -11.19
CA LYS A 355 20.97 21.64 -10.71
C LYS A 355 20.97 20.83 -9.39
N ASP A 356 19.99 21.06 -8.56
CA ASP A 356 19.85 20.51 -7.21
C ASP A 356 18.66 19.54 -7.08
N SER A 357 18.04 19.13 -8.19
CA SER A 357 16.98 18.12 -8.19
C SER A 357 17.48 16.77 -7.67
N PRO A 358 16.66 16.03 -6.90
CA PRO A 358 16.94 14.64 -6.58
C PRO A 358 17.22 13.80 -7.83
N ALA A 359 18.03 12.74 -7.71
CA ALA A 359 18.32 11.85 -8.82
C ALA A 359 17.06 11.18 -9.40
N LEU A 360 17.13 10.82 -10.68
CA LEU A 360 16.06 10.10 -11.38
C LEU A 360 15.67 8.83 -10.59
N ARG A 361 14.41 8.77 -10.17
CA ARG A 361 13.82 7.60 -9.53
C ARG A 361 13.61 6.46 -10.53
N ASP A 362 13.10 5.32 -10.07
CA ASP A 362 12.70 4.23 -10.98
C ASP A 362 11.73 4.76 -12.06
N ALA A 363 12.10 4.60 -13.32
CA ALA A 363 11.30 5.11 -14.45
C ALA A 363 10.06 4.25 -14.76
N SER A 364 9.85 3.12 -14.05
CA SER A 364 8.68 2.25 -14.26
C SER A 364 7.39 2.93 -13.81
N PRO A 365 6.23 2.69 -14.48
CA PRO A 365 4.95 3.23 -14.08
C PRO A 365 4.48 2.67 -12.73
N THR A 366 3.74 3.48 -11.97
CA THR A 366 3.05 3.04 -10.75
C THR A 366 1.58 2.70 -11.01
N VAL A 367 1.04 3.13 -12.15
CA VAL A 367 -0.33 2.82 -12.60
C VAL A 367 -0.29 2.35 -14.05
N VAL A 368 -1.01 1.27 -14.34
CA VAL A 368 -1.15 0.69 -15.68
C VAL A 368 -2.63 0.50 -15.99
N LEU A 369 -3.06 0.99 -17.14
CA LEU A 369 -4.45 0.97 -17.61
C LEU A 369 -4.57 0.07 -18.82
N ILE A 370 -5.52 -0.87 -18.79
CA ILE A 370 -5.78 -1.79 -19.91
C ILE A 370 -7.27 -1.78 -20.25
N PRO A 371 -7.66 -1.32 -21.45
CA PRO A 371 -9.03 -1.37 -21.94
C PRO A 371 -9.64 -2.77 -21.81
N GLY A 372 -10.91 -2.88 -21.45
CA GLY A 372 -11.62 -4.14 -21.27
C GLY A 372 -11.29 -4.90 -19.98
N ILE A 373 -10.19 -4.55 -19.32
CA ILE A 373 -9.69 -5.25 -18.11
C ILE A 373 -9.81 -4.36 -16.86
N GLY A 374 -9.17 -3.19 -16.86
CA GLY A 374 -9.17 -2.30 -15.71
C GLY A 374 -7.81 -1.64 -15.45
N MET A 375 -7.47 -1.49 -14.17
CA MET A 375 -6.29 -0.78 -13.69
C MET A 375 -5.44 -1.68 -12.79
N PHE A 376 -4.12 -1.59 -12.96
CA PHE A 376 -3.12 -2.15 -12.04
C PHE A 376 -2.35 -1.02 -11.39
N SER A 377 -2.17 -1.08 -10.08
CA SER A 377 -1.39 -0.11 -9.32
C SER A 377 -0.30 -0.79 -8.51
N PHE A 378 0.82 -0.10 -8.28
CA PHE A 378 2.01 -0.64 -7.67
C PHE A 378 2.52 0.25 -6.54
N GLY A 379 3.04 -0.39 -5.48
CA GLY A 379 3.61 0.26 -4.31
C GLY A 379 4.64 -0.64 -3.61
N LYS A 380 5.39 -0.10 -2.63
CA LYS A 380 6.37 -0.86 -1.85
C LYS A 380 5.73 -1.90 -0.93
N ASN A 381 4.46 -1.71 -0.60
CA ASN A 381 3.63 -2.62 0.17
C ASN A 381 2.19 -2.57 -0.32
N LYS A 382 1.32 -3.44 0.21
CA LYS A 382 -0.08 -3.54 -0.23
C LYS A 382 -0.86 -2.24 -0.01
N ALA A 383 -0.69 -1.61 1.14
CA ALA A 383 -1.34 -0.33 1.44
C ALA A 383 -0.93 0.76 0.44
N GLU A 384 0.36 0.91 0.15
CA GLU A 384 0.84 1.89 -0.81
C GLU A 384 0.36 1.59 -2.24
N SER A 385 0.34 0.32 -2.65
CA SER A 385 -0.19 -0.11 -3.95
C SER A 385 -1.67 0.25 -4.10
N ARG A 386 -2.49 -0.03 -3.07
CA ARG A 386 -3.90 0.33 -3.03
C ARG A 386 -4.10 1.86 -3.07
N ILE A 387 -3.38 2.58 -2.23
CA ILE A 387 -3.43 4.05 -2.17
C ILE A 387 -3.05 4.68 -3.52
N THR A 388 -2.02 4.15 -4.19
CA THR A 388 -1.66 4.59 -5.55
C THR A 388 -2.82 4.45 -6.52
N GLY A 389 -3.56 3.33 -6.44
CA GLY A 389 -4.78 3.11 -7.23
C GLY A 389 -5.89 4.10 -6.89
N GLU A 390 -6.13 4.36 -5.59
CA GLU A 390 -7.12 5.34 -5.11
C GLU A 390 -6.82 6.74 -5.63
N PHE A 391 -5.57 7.19 -5.62
CA PHE A 391 -5.18 8.48 -6.19
C PHE A 391 -5.49 8.58 -7.69
N TYR A 392 -5.33 7.49 -8.44
CA TYR A 392 -5.68 7.54 -9.86
C TYR A 392 -7.20 7.46 -10.08
N ILE A 393 -7.95 6.79 -9.21
CA ILE A 393 -9.42 6.83 -9.20
C ILE A 393 -9.91 8.26 -8.93
N ASN A 394 -9.31 8.97 -7.99
CA ASN A 394 -9.58 10.38 -7.74
C ASN A 394 -9.29 11.22 -9.00
N ALA A 395 -8.15 11.00 -9.67
CA ALA A 395 -7.85 11.71 -10.92
C ALA A 395 -8.90 11.45 -12.01
N ILE A 396 -9.41 10.21 -12.13
CA ILE A 396 -10.53 9.89 -13.02
C ILE A 396 -11.79 10.68 -12.63
N GLY A 397 -12.12 10.73 -11.32
CA GLY A 397 -13.24 11.52 -10.79
C GLY A 397 -13.12 13.02 -11.11
N VAL A 398 -11.92 13.57 -10.96
CA VAL A 398 -11.60 14.95 -11.33
C VAL A 398 -11.80 15.20 -12.82
N MET A 399 -11.28 14.33 -13.69
CA MET A 399 -11.46 14.43 -15.14
C MET A 399 -12.93 14.36 -15.54
N GLN A 400 -13.70 13.48 -14.91
CA GLN A 400 -15.13 13.33 -15.12
C GLN A 400 -15.90 14.60 -14.70
N GLY A 401 -15.63 15.08 -13.50
CA GLY A 401 -16.27 16.29 -12.95
C GLY A 401 -15.98 17.52 -13.80
N ALA A 402 -14.71 17.74 -14.18
CA ALA A 402 -14.32 18.82 -15.05
C ALA A 402 -15.00 18.75 -16.43
N GLY A 403 -15.07 17.55 -17.02
CA GLY A 403 -15.79 17.32 -18.28
C GLY A 403 -17.31 17.58 -18.17
N SER A 404 -17.91 17.34 -17.00
CA SER A 404 -19.33 17.62 -16.76
C SER A 404 -19.64 19.12 -16.69
N LEU A 405 -18.69 19.97 -16.28
CA LEU A 405 -18.87 21.41 -16.13
C LEU A 405 -18.85 22.19 -17.45
N GLY A 406 -18.57 21.55 -18.58
CA GLY A 406 -18.66 22.20 -19.89
C GLY A 406 -18.00 21.40 -21.01
N THR A 407 -18.44 21.67 -22.24
CA THR A 407 -17.77 21.30 -23.46
C THR A 407 -16.99 22.52 -23.97
N SER A 408 -15.73 22.36 -24.29
CA SER A 408 -14.83 23.46 -24.64
C SER A 408 -15.36 24.37 -25.76
N SER A 409 -15.73 25.59 -25.40
CA SER A 409 -15.29 26.73 -26.22
C SER A 409 -13.85 27.05 -25.83
N PRO A 410 -13.01 27.54 -26.72
CA PRO A 410 -11.69 27.98 -26.34
C PRO A 410 -11.85 29.08 -25.27
N CYS A 411 -11.76 28.69 -23.99
CA CYS A 411 -11.87 29.62 -22.89
C CYS A 411 -10.54 30.36 -22.81
N THR A 412 -10.59 31.67 -22.99
CA THR A 412 -9.46 32.57 -22.83
C THR A 412 -8.96 32.66 -21.37
N ASP A 413 -9.70 32.06 -20.43
CA ASP A 413 -9.42 32.06 -18.99
C ASP A 413 -8.82 30.71 -18.49
N ILE A 414 -7.87 30.15 -19.25
CA ILE A 414 -6.99 29.11 -18.71
C ILE A 414 -6.43 29.63 -17.38
N PRO A 415 -6.41 28.81 -16.29
CA PRO A 415 -5.88 29.24 -15.02
C PRO A 415 -4.55 29.97 -15.22
N GLN A 416 -4.54 31.29 -15.03
CA GLN A 416 -3.30 32.03 -15.13
C GLN A 416 -2.38 31.52 -14.04
N ALA A 417 -1.19 31.16 -14.43
CA ALA A 417 -0.17 30.80 -13.48
C ALA A 417 0.12 31.97 -12.55
N GLY A 418 0.26 31.73 -11.26
CA GLY A 418 0.78 32.71 -10.31
C GLY A 418 2.21 33.11 -10.68
N PRO A 419 2.78 34.13 -10.02
CA PRO A 419 4.08 34.72 -10.37
C PRO A 419 5.25 33.72 -10.37
N ALA A 420 5.08 32.55 -9.77
CA ALA A 420 6.10 31.50 -9.69
C ALA A 420 5.92 30.35 -10.69
N ALA A 421 4.85 30.34 -11.47
CA ALA A 421 4.64 29.28 -12.44
C ALA A 421 5.57 29.45 -13.65
N SER A 422 5.98 28.31 -14.22
CA SER A 422 6.81 28.31 -15.43
C SER A 422 6.06 28.87 -16.63
N ALA A 423 6.79 29.32 -17.64
CA ALA A 423 6.24 29.78 -18.92
C ALA A 423 5.58 28.67 -19.76
N ASP A 424 5.59 27.42 -19.30
CA ASP A 424 4.96 26.29 -19.97
C ASP A 424 3.43 26.44 -19.94
N GLN A 425 2.78 26.15 -21.06
CA GLN A 425 1.34 26.24 -21.17
C GLN A 425 0.63 25.06 -20.51
N PHE A 426 -0.51 25.34 -19.88
CA PHE A 426 -1.44 24.30 -19.41
C PHE A 426 -2.01 23.52 -20.61
N SER A 427 -2.14 22.23 -20.46
CA SER A 427 -2.76 21.38 -21.48
C SER A 427 -4.23 21.15 -21.15
N VAL A 428 -5.11 21.37 -22.11
CA VAL A 428 -6.58 21.26 -21.94
C VAL A 428 -7.14 20.19 -22.89
N TYR A 429 -8.02 19.35 -22.36
CA TYR A 429 -8.81 18.43 -23.16
C TYR A 429 -10.24 18.35 -22.63
N GLN A 430 -11.24 18.64 -23.47
CA GLN A 430 -12.66 18.66 -23.10
C GLN A 430 -12.94 19.53 -21.89
N ASN A 431 -12.49 20.49 -21.46
CA ASN A 431 -12.62 21.29 -20.23
C ASN A 431 -11.69 20.87 -19.07
N TYR A 432 -11.11 19.67 -19.07
CA TYR A 432 -10.12 19.27 -18.07
C TYR A 432 -8.77 19.90 -18.37
N VAL A 433 -8.15 20.47 -17.33
CA VAL A 433 -6.83 21.14 -17.38
C VAL A 433 -5.84 20.33 -16.56
N ALA A 434 -4.79 19.82 -17.20
CA ALA A 434 -3.65 19.22 -16.52
C ALA A 434 -2.58 20.28 -16.22
N LEU A 435 -1.85 20.10 -15.13
CA LEU A 435 -0.71 20.96 -14.81
C LEU A 435 0.41 20.81 -15.85
N PRO A 436 1.15 21.91 -16.14
CA PRO A 436 2.31 21.86 -17.00
C PRO A 436 3.34 20.84 -16.50
N PRO A 437 4.05 20.12 -17.40
CA PRO A 437 5.07 19.15 -17.01
C PRO A 437 6.17 19.73 -16.11
N SER A 438 6.55 21.00 -16.29
CA SER A 438 7.52 21.70 -15.43
C SER A 438 7.01 21.87 -14.00
N GLU A 439 5.73 22.22 -13.81
CA GLU A 439 5.11 22.33 -12.48
C GLU A 439 4.94 20.96 -11.83
N ALA A 440 4.48 19.94 -12.60
CA ALA A 440 4.41 18.56 -12.14
C ALA A 440 5.79 18.06 -11.67
N PHE A 441 6.86 18.35 -12.41
CA PHE A 441 8.22 17.98 -12.05
C PHE A 441 8.67 18.61 -10.73
N ARG A 442 8.40 19.91 -10.53
CA ARG A 442 8.78 20.61 -9.31
C ARG A 442 8.07 20.08 -8.06
N ILE A 443 6.90 19.45 -8.22
CA ILE A 443 6.20 18.75 -7.15
C ILE A 443 6.78 17.34 -6.97
N GLU A 444 6.84 16.56 -8.05
CA GLU A 444 7.28 15.16 -8.02
C GLU A 444 8.73 15.02 -7.50
N TYR A 445 9.63 15.93 -7.90
CA TYR A 445 11.05 15.93 -7.55
C TYR A 445 11.43 17.02 -6.54
N TRP A 446 10.47 17.43 -5.72
CA TRP A 446 10.74 18.44 -4.71
C TRP A 446 11.65 17.93 -3.61
N LYS A 447 12.67 18.72 -3.21
CA LYS A 447 13.62 18.38 -2.14
C LYS A 447 12.94 18.06 -0.81
N LEU A 448 11.85 18.78 -0.49
CA LEU A 448 11.13 18.57 0.76
C LEU A 448 10.38 17.23 0.78
N GLU A 449 9.84 16.79 -0.36
CA GLU A 449 9.24 15.46 -0.49
C GLU A 449 10.31 14.36 -0.43
N GLU A 450 11.47 14.58 -1.05
CA GLU A 450 12.60 13.67 -0.94
C GLU A 450 13.10 13.54 0.51
N ALA A 451 13.11 14.64 1.28
CA ALA A 451 13.47 14.62 2.69
C ALA A 451 12.49 13.76 3.53
N LYS A 452 11.18 13.78 3.19
CA LYS A 452 10.18 12.90 3.82
C LYS A 452 10.47 11.43 3.52
N ILE A 453 10.81 11.10 2.27
CA ILE A 453 11.15 9.73 1.86
C ILE A 453 12.39 9.24 2.61
N ARG A 454 13.43 10.06 2.74
CA ARG A 454 14.67 9.71 3.45
C ARG A 454 14.50 9.53 4.96
N ARG A 455 13.52 10.19 5.57
CA ARG A 455 13.20 10.04 7.00
C ARG A 455 12.42 8.77 7.33
N GLN A 456 11.92 8.03 6.32
CA GLN A 456 11.24 6.77 6.56
C GLN A 456 12.21 5.74 7.14
N PRO A 457 11.74 4.84 8.03
CA PRO A 457 12.55 3.74 8.52
C PRO A 457 13.14 2.92 7.36
N PRO A 458 14.37 2.38 7.50
CA PRO A 458 14.96 1.54 6.49
C PRO A 458 14.07 0.31 6.22
N GLU A 459 14.05 -0.14 4.96
CA GLU A 459 13.30 -1.33 4.58
C GLU A 459 13.85 -2.55 5.31
N LYS A 460 12.94 -3.42 5.75
CA LYS A 460 13.29 -4.68 6.39
C LYS A 460 13.77 -5.70 5.34
N GLU A 461 14.38 -6.79 5.78
CA GLU A 461 15.00 -7.82 4.92
C GLU A 461 14.08 -8.37 3.83
N LEU A 462 12.80 -8.60 4.15
CA LEU A 462 11.80 -9.16 3.23
C LEU A 462 10.79 -8.12 2.73
N SER A 463 11.07 -6.83 2.91
CA SER A 463 10.22 -5.77 2.34
C SER A 463 10.06 -5.97 0.83
N ARG A 464 8.87 -5.67 0.31
CA ARG A 464 8.50 -5.81 -1.11
C ARG A 464 8.46 -7.25 -1.64
N ARG A 465 8.55 -8.27 -0.76
CA ARG A 465 8.50 -9.68 -1.15
C ARG A 465 7.19 -10.32 -0.77
N ILE A 466 6.77 -11.25 -1.61
CA ILE A 466 5.53 -12.02 -1.46
C ILE A 466 5.90 -13.46 -1.15
N ALA A 467 5.47 -13.97 0.01
CA ALA A 467 5.70 -15.32 0.46
C ALA A 467 4.39 -16.12 0.51
N LEU A 468 4.32 -17.22 -0.21
CA LEU A 468 3.29 -18.25 -0.03
C LEU A 468 3.83 -19.32 0.92
N ILE A 469 3.23 -19.44 2.11
CA ILE A 469 3.67 -20.38 3.15
C ILE A 469 2.61 -21.43 3.34
N VAL A 470 2.90 -22.63 2.84
CA VAL A 470 2.03 -23.81 2.89
C VAL A 470 2.31 -24.61 4.15
N GLY A 471 1.25 -25.06 4.83
CA GLY A 471 1.33 -25.60 6.20
C GLY A 471 1.52 -24.47 7.22
N GLY A 472 1.10 -23.25 6.88
CA GLY A 472 1.34 -22.03 7.65
C GLY A 472 0.53 -21.88 8.93
N ALA A 473 -0.43 -22.78 9.19
CA ALA A 473 -1.35 -22.64 10.32
C ALA A 473 -0.80 -23.18 11.66
N SER A 474 0.32 -23.87 11.67
CA SER A 474 0.87 -24.47 12.89
C SER A 474 2.39 -24.69 12.84
N GLY A 475 3.01 -24.98 13.99
CA GLY A 475 4.39 -25.42 14.13
C GLY A 475 5.39 -24.54 13.39
N ILE A 476 6.26 -25.16 12.61
CA ILE A 476 7.31 -24.48 11.83
C ILE A 476 6.70 -23.46 10.85
N GLY A 477 5.59 -23.81 10.20
CA GLY A 477 4.91 -22.93 9.24
C GLY A 477 4.41 -21.65 9.90
N ARG A 478 3.72 -21.76 11.04
CA ARG A 478 3.22 -20.58 11.78
C ARG A 478 4.37 -19.66 12.21
N GLU A 479 5.44 -20.22 12.80
CA GLU A 479 6.59 -19.39 13.20
C GLU A 479 7.27 -18.74 11.98
N THR A 480 7.31 -19.43 10.83
CA THR A 480 7.82 -18.85 9.58
C THR A 480 6.94 -17.68 9.10
N VAL A 481 5.62 -17.78 9.22
CA VAL A 481 4.67 -16.70 8.91
C VAL A 481 4.94 -15.48 9.79
N LEU A 482 5.01 -15.67 11.10
CA LEU A 482 5.19 -14.55 12.06
C LEU A 482 6.54 -13.86 11.87
N LEU A 483 7.62 -14.64 11.71
CA LEU A 483 8.96 -14.12 11.47
C LEU A 483 9.07 -13.41 10.11
N ALA A 484 8.40 -13.91 9.06
CA ALA A 484 8.35 -13.26 7.77
C ALA A 484 7.60 -11.91 7.84
N ALA A 485 6.51 -11.81 8.62
CA ALA A 485 5.80 -10.57 8.88
C ALA A 485 6.67 -9.56 9.64
N GLU A 486 7.40 -10.02 10.67
CA GLU A 486 8.37 -9.19 11.39
C GLU A 486 9.43 -8.62 10.45
N ARG A 487 9.87 -9.39 9.44
CA ARG A 487 10.85 -8.98 8.43
C ARG A 487 10.26 -8.23 7.24
N GLY A 488 8.95 -7.93 7.25
CA GLY A 488 8.28 -7.04 6.29
C GLY A 488 7.79 -7.70 5.01
N ALA A 489 7.64 -9.04 4.98
CA ALA A 489 7.05 -9.75 3.85
C ALA A 489 5.52 -9.51 3.75
N HIS A 490 4.99 -9.69 2.53
CA HIS A 490 3.57 -9.92 2.27
C HIS A 490 3.33 -11.43 2.20
N ILE A 491 2.34 -11.94 2.94
CA ILE A 491 2.25 -13.36 3.23
C ILE A 491 0.88 -13.90 2.85
N VAL A 492 0.88 -15.04 2.15
CA VAL A 492 -0.30 -15.88 2.02
C VAL A 492 -0.10 -17.10 2.91
N VAL A 493 -0.91 -17.18 3.95
CA VAL A 493 -0.94 -18.32 4.88
C VAL A 493 -1.84 -19.38 4.28
N ALA A 494 -1.24 -20.46 3.79
CA ALA A 494 -1.95 -21.53 3.12
C ALA A 494 -1.95 -22.81 3.98
N ASP A 495 -3.13 -23.35 4.24
CA ASP A 495 -3.29 -24.59 5.03
C ASP A 495 -4.53 -25.37 4.58
N LEU A 496 -4.63 -26.63 4.97
CA LEU A 496 -5.82 -27.42 4.74
C LEU A 496 -7.02 -26.87 5.53
N SER A 497 -6.76 -26.30 6.74
CA SER A 497 -7.74 -25.62 7.58
C SER A 497 -7.70 -24.11 7.34
N LEU A 498 -8.67 -23.60 6.58
CA LEU A 498 -8.81 -22.15 6.35
C LEU A 498 -8.95 -21.35 7.66
N GLU A 499 -9.73 -21.88 8.62
CA GLU A 499 -9.94 -21.23 9.91
C GLU A 499 -8.62 -21.07 10.70
N ALA A 500 -7.79 -22.12 10.72
CA ALA A 500 -6.49 -22.05 11.39
C ALA A 500 -5.53 -21.10 10.64
N ALA A 501 -5.54 -21.11 9.31
CA ALA A 501 -4.77 -20.17 8.50
C ALA A 501 -5.20 -18.71 8.74
N GLN A 502 -6.51 -18.46 8.90
CA GLN A 502 -7.07 -17.15 9.17
C GLN A 502 -6.55 -16.58 10.50
N ARG A 503 -6.56 -17.37 11.57
CA ARG A 503 -6.01 -16.95 12.88
C ARG A 503 -4.54 -16.54 12.78
N VAL A 504 -3.73 -17.31 12.06
CA VAL A 504 -2.29 -17.00 11.90
C VAL A 504 -2.08 -15.78 11.00
N ALA A 505 -2.93 -15.59 9.98
CA ALA A 505 -2.89 -14.37 9.17
C ALA A 505 -3.21 -13.11 10.01
N GLU A 506 -4.16 -13.18 10.93
CA GLU A 506 -4.49 -12.09 11.87
C GLU A 506 -3.32 -11.81 12.83
N GLU A 507 -2.65 -12.83 13.35
CA GLU A 507 -1.43 -12.66 14.15
C GLU A 507 -0.32 -11.97 13.34
N ALA A 508 -0.12 -12.36 12.08
CA ALA A 508 0.85 -11.74 11.20
C ALA A 508 0.48 -10.26 10.90
N GLN A 509 -0.80 -9.96 10.71
CA GLN A 509 -1.30 -8.59 10.52
C GLN A 509 -1.06 -7.71 11.74
N ALA A 510 -1.16 -8.25 12.94
CA ALA A 510 -0.84 -7.51 14.18
C ALA A 510 0.65 -7.10 14.23
N ILE A 511 1.54 -7.86 13.59
CA ILE A 511 2.99 -7.60 13.54
C ILE A 511 3.36 -6.71 12.35
N GLY A 512 2.88 -7.04 11.15
CA GLY A 512 3.31 -6.44 9.88
C GLY A 512 2.36 -5.37 9.31
N GLY A 513 1.19 -5.17 9.96
CA GLY A 513 0.13 -4.26 9.51
C GLY A 513 -1.04 -4.98 8.82
N LYS A 514 -2.22 -4.37 8.86
CA LYS A 514 -3.50 -4.99 8.44
C LYS A 514 -3.53 -5.63 7.05
N GLU A 515 -2.71 -5.16 6.13
CA GLU A 515 -2.72 -5.61 4.73
C GLU A 515 -1.51 -6.50 4.38
N CYS A 516 -0.71 -6.94 5.38
CA CYS A 516 0.49 -7.72 5.11
C CYS A 516 0.21 -9.21 4.90
N ALA A 517 -0.92 -9.75 5.35
CA ALA A 517 -1.20 -11.18 5.28
C ALA A 517 -2.65 -11.49 4.90
N VAL A 518 -2.85 -12.59 4.19
CA VAL A 518 -4.15 -13.20 3.88
C VAL A 518 -4.08 -14.70 4.07
N ALA A 519 -5.24 -15.35 4.26
CA ALA A 519 -5.35 -16.81 4.40
C ALA A 519 -5.99 -17.45 3.17
N VAL A 520 -5.57 -18.68 2.85
CA VAL A 520 -6.16 -19.49 1.78
C VAL A 520 -6.19 -20.98 2.16
N ALA A 521 -7.28 -21.66 1.79
CA ALA A 521 -7.35 -23.11 1.92
C ALA A 521 -6.58 -23.79 0.78
N ILE A 522 -5.80 -24.83 1.08
CA ILE A 522 -5.06 -25.58 0.07
C ILE A 522 -4.98 -27.08 0.43
N ASP A 523 -5.34 -27.95 -0.50
CA ASP A 523 -4.96 -29.36 -0.49
C ASP A 523 -3.86 -29.55 -1.55
N ILE A 524 -2.61 -29.66 -1.09
CA ILE A 524 -1.43 -29.75 -1.98
C ILE A 524 -1.39 -31.01 -2.85
N ARG A 525 -2.24 -32.01 -2.59
CA ARG A 525 -2.39 -33.22 -3.43
C ARG A 525 -3.13 -32.91 -4.74
N LYS A 526 -3.84 -31.77 -4.81
CA LYS A 526 -4.73 -31.42 -5.92
C LYS A 526 -4.18 -30.22 -6.68
N ARG A 527 -3.82 -30.40 -7.95
CA ARG A 527 -3.32 -29.31 -8.82
C ARG A 527 -4.28 -28.12 -8.87
N ASP A 528 -5.59 -28.36 -8.94
CA ASP A 528 -6.57 -27.27 -9.01
C ASP A 528 -6.60 -26.45 -7.71
N ALA A 529 -6.44 -27.10 -6.55
CA ALA A 529 -6.34 -26.37 -5.29
C ALA A 529 -5.04 -25.54 -5.19
N ILE A 530 -3.94 -26.08 -5.74
CA ILE A 530 -2.67 -25.35 -5.85
C ILE A 530 -2.83 -24.12 -6.75
N LYS A 531 -3.43 -24.27 -7.93
CA LYS A 531 -3.71 -23.16 -8.85
C LYS A 531 -4.59 -22.08 -8.21
N LEU A 532 -5.63 -22.48 -7.49
CA LEU A 532 -6.50 -21.54 -6.77
C LEU A 532 -5.73 -20.76 -5.71
N ALA A 533 -4.85 -21.40 -4.94
CA ALA A 533 -4.02 -20.74 -3.94
C ALA A 533 -3.00 -19.77 -4.57
N LEU A 534 -2.40 -20.12 -5.71
CA LEU A 534 -1.51 -19.24 -6.47
C LEU A 534 -2.29 -18.07 -7.05
N ASN A 535 -3.47 -18.29 -7.61
CA ASN A 535 -4.32 -17.20 -8.11
C ASN A 535 -4.75 -16.24 -6.99
N ALA A 536 -5.09 -16.77 -5.81
CA ALA A 536 -5.36 -15.95 -4.64
C ALA A 536 -4.14 -15.13 -4.20
N THR A 537 -2.94 -15.71 -4.29
CA THR A 537 -1.67 -15.01 -4.01
C THR A 537 -1.44 -13.85 -5.00
N ILE A 538 -1.67 -14.10 -6.28
CA ILE A 538 -1.57 -13.09 -7.33
C ILE A 538 -2.60 -11.98 -7.11
N ALA A 539 -3.86 -12.34 -6.85
CA ALA A 539 -4.92 -11.36 -6.61
C ALA A 539 -4.64 -10.50 -5.38
N ALA A 540 -4.08 -11.09 -4.31
CA ALA A 540 -3.74 -10.36 -3.09
C ALA A 540 -2.58 -9.38 -3.28
N PHE A 541 -1.48 -9.78 -3.95
CA PHE A 541 -0.22 -9.06 -3.91
C PHE A 541 0.46 -8.87 -5.28
N GLY A 542 -0.05 -9.49 -6.33
CA GLY A 542 0.44 -9.31 -7.70
C GLY A 542 1.42 -10.37 -8.20
N GLY A 543 1.76 -11.38 -7.42
CA GLY A 543 2.69 -12.45 -7.82
C GLY A 543 3.25 -13.22 -6.64
N ILE A 544 4.44 -13.83 -6.81
CA ILE A 544 5.13 -14.61 -5.77
C ILE A 544 6.64 -14.40 -5.85
N ASP A 545 7.34 -14.36 -4.70
CA ASP A 545 8.80 -14.27 -4.62
C ASP A 545 9.42 -15.42 -3.84
N LEU A 546 8.67 -15.98 -2.90
CA LEU A 546 9.12 -17.03 -2.00
C LEU A 546 7.98 -18.05 -1.79
N LEU A 547 8.23 -19.32 -2.13
CA LEU A 547 7.35 -20.44 -1.82
C LEU A 547 7.99 -21.26 -0.71
N ILE A 548 7.27 -21.47 0.38
CA ILE A 548 7.71 -22.29 1.50
C ILE A 548 6.68 -23.37 1.74
N ASN A 549 7.12 -24.64 1.75
CA ASN A 549 6.25 -25.76 2.12
C ASN A 549 6.74 -26.46 3.39
N THR A 550 5.92 -26.34 4.44
CA THR A 550 6.13 -27.04 5.72
C THR A 550 5.09 -28.14 5.95
N ALA A 551 4.11 -28.27 5.05
CA ALA A 551 3.10 -29.33 5.16
C ALA A 551 3.71 -30.70 4.96
N ALA A 552 3.40 -31.61 5.87
CA ALA A 552 3.87 -33.01 5.85
C ALA A 552 2.91 -33.92 6.59
N LEU A 553 2.96 -35.18 6.25
CA LEU A 553 2.23 -36.26 6.94
C LEU A 553 3.24 -37.22 7.58
N PHE A 554 3.01 -37.52 8.87
CA PHE A 554 3.71 -38.55 9.60
C PHE A 554 2.67 -39.48 10.22
N PRO A 555 2.33 -40.63 9.56
CA PRO A 555 1.29 -41.52 10.05
C PRO A 555 1.70 -42.15 11.37
N SER A 556 0.73 -42.34 12.26
CA SER A 556 0.92 -43.10 13.49
C SER A 556 0.72 -44.56 13.21
N SER A 557 1.67 -45.39 13.65
CA SER A 557 1.58 -46.86 13.59
C SER A 557 1.83 -47.41 14.99
N PRO A 558 0.78 -47.60 15.82
CA PRO A 558 0.93 -48.09 17.19
C PRO A 558 1.65 -49.45 17.28
N ASP A 559 1.38 -50.29 16.29
CA ASP A 559 1.93 -51.66 16.25
C ASP A 559 3.22 -51.78 15.42
N GLY A 560 3.75 -50.63 14.94
CA GLY A 560 4.92 -50.60 14.08
C GLY A 560 4.68 -51.13 12.65
N ILE A 561 3.40 -51.27 12.23
CA ILE A 561 3.00 -51.75 10.91
C ILE A 561 2.43 -50.60 10.11
N ILE A 562 3.03 -50.28 8.96
CA ILE A 562 2.54 -49.29 8.02
C ILE A 562 1.64 -50.00 7.00
N THR A 563 0.39 -49.56 6.87
CA THR A 563 -0.54 -50.08 5.86
C THR A 563 -0.21 -49.52 4.47
N ASP A 564 -0.62 -50.24 3.41
CA ASP A 564 -0.44 -49.76 2.02
C ASP A 564 -1.06 -48.40 1.80
N ALA A 565 -2.22 -48.13 2.38
CA ALA A 565 -2.88 -46.81 2.29
C ALA A 565 -2.08 -45.70 2.99
N GLN A 566 -1.51 -45.97 4.17
CA GLN A 566 -0.63 -45.01 4.87
C GLN A 566 0.66 -44.78 4.10
N TRP A 567 1.23 -45.79 3.50
CA TRP A 567 2.41 -45.72 2.64
C TRP A 567 2.13 -44.80 1.45
N ALA A 568 1.09 -45.09 0.67
CA ALA A 568 0.70 -44.35 -0.51
C ALA A 568 0.41 -42.88 -0.19
N LEU A 569 -0.41 -42.61 0.85
CA LEU A 569 -0.75 -41.27 1.27
C LEU A 569 0.48 -40.45 1.75
N THR A 570 1.43 -41.12 2.43
CA THR A 570 2.65 -40.47 2.90
C THR A 570 3.53 -40.00 1.72
N LEU A 571 3.69 -40.86 0.70
CA LEU A 571 4.41 -40.49 -0.52
C LEU A 571 3.68 -39.43 -1.32
N GLU A 572 2.35 -39.52 -1.41
CA GLU A 572 1.53 -38.50 -2.09
C GLU A 572 1.74 -37.12 -1.47
N VAL A 573 1.63 -36.97 -0.14
CA VAL A 573 1.74 -35.70 0.56
C VAL A 573 3.19 -35.20 0.63
N ASN A 574 4.13 -36.07 1.02
CA ASN A 574 5.50 -35.66 1.33
C ASN A 574 6.41 -35.54 0.11
N VAL A 575 6.07 -36.19 -1.01
CA VAL A 575 6.90 -36.21 -2.24
C VAL A 575 6.15 -35.62 -3.41
N THR A 576 5.07 -36.27 -3.86
CA THR A 576 4.35 -35.91 -5.06
C THR A 576 3.80 -34.49 -4.98
N ALA A 577 3.17 -34.13 -3.85
CA ALA A 577 2.61 -32.82 -3.65
C ALA A 577 3.66 -31.70 -3.67
N ASN A 578 4.89 -31.92 -3.19
CA ASN A 578 5.99 -30.97 -3.29
C ASN A 578 6.41 -30.72 -4.74
N TYR A 579 6.43 -31.78 -5.57
CA TYR A 579 6.65 -31.63 -7.01
C TYR A 579 5.53 -30.83 -7.66
N LEU A 580 4.25 -31.19 -7.43
CA LEU A 580 3.09 -30.50 -8.01
C LEU A 580 3.06 -29.00 -7.63
N LEU A 581 3.32 -28.70 -6.37
CA LEU A 581 3.34 -27.33 -5.85
C LEU A 581 4.45 -26.50 -6.51
N THR A 582 5.65 -27.08 -6.63
CA THR A 582 6.79 -26.42 -7.27
C THR A 582 6.56 -26.21 -8.76
N ASP A 583 6.03 -27.21 -9.45
CA ASP A 583 5.72 -27.17 -10.88
C ASP A 583 4.70 -26.05 -11.20
N GLU A 584 3.57 -26.02 -10.50
CA GLU A 584 2.56 -24.96 -10.70
C GLU A 584 3.08 -23.55 -10.34
N ALA A 585 3.83 -23.43 -9.26
CA ALA A 585 4.42 -22.14 -8.88
C ALA A 585 5.46 -21.67 -9.92
N SER A 586 6.19 -22.59 -10.56
CA SER A 586 7.18 -22.26 -11.57
C SER A 586 6.59 -21.48 -12.75
N HIS A 587 5.33 -21.74 -13.12
CA HIS A 587 4.63 -21.00 -14.16
C HIS A 587 4.45 -19.53 -13.80
N VAL A 588 4.13 -19.22 -12.53
CA VAL A 588 3.99 -17.84 -12.04
C VAL A 588 5.35 -17.14 -12.04
N PHE A 589 6.41 -17.81 -11.55
CA PHE A 589 7.76 -17.24 -11.57
C PHE A 589 8.27 -16.97 -12.99
N ASN A 590 7.99 -17.89 -13.93
CA ASN A 590 8.33 -17.72 -15.34
C ASN A 590 7.58 -16.53 -15.96
N ALA A 591 6.29 -16.38 -15.67
CA ALA A 591 5.50 -15.25 -16.14
C ALA A 591 6.05 -13.92 -15.64
N GLN A 592 6.47 -13.86 -14.37
CA GLN A 592 7.10 -12.66 -13.78
C GLN A 592 8.49 -12.36 -14.34
N GLY A 593 9.28 -13.38 -14.69
CA GLY A 593 10.69 -13.23 -15.05
C GLY A 593 11.58 -12.70 -13.91
N LEU A 594 11.12 -12.78 -12.65
CA LEU A 594 11.87 -12.36 -11.47
C LEU A 594 12.46 -13.58 -10.75
N ARG A 595 13.74 -13.49 -10.36
CA ARG A 595 14.36 -14.54 -9.56
C ARG A 595 13.59 -14.81 -8.28
N GLY A 596 13.25 -16.09 -8.01
CA GLY A 596 12.50 -16.54 -6.85
C GLY A 596 13.24 -17.58 -6.04
N SER A 597 12.61 -18.02 -4.96
CA SER A 597 13.14 -19.08 -4.10
C SER A 597 12.03 -20.00 -3.60
N ILE A 598 12.36 -21.28 -3.51
CA ILE A 598 11.49 -22.33 -2.96
C ILE A 598 12.24 -23.01 -1.81
N VAL A 599 11.56 -23.20 -0.68
CA VAL A 599 12.10 -23.90 0.49
C VAL A 599 11.16 -25.03 0.88
N LEU A 600 11.68 -26.25 0.86
CA LEU A 600 10.95 -27.48 1.19
C LEU A 600 11.44 -28.03 2.55
N THR A 601 10.56 -28.68 3.31
CA THR A 601 10.89 -29.20 4.63
C THR A 601 11.11 -30.71 4.60
N SER A 602 12.38 -31.11 4.61
CA SER A 602 12.79 -32.51 4.78
C SER A 602 12.81 -32.92 6.26
N SER A 603 13.69 -33.81 6.68
CA SER A 603 13.88 -34.26 8.06
C SER A 603 15.23 -34.96 8.22
N ALA A 604 15.79 -34.96 9.43
CA ALA A 604 16.92 -35.81 9.78
C ALA A 604 16.59 -37.33 9.54
N ASN A 605 15.32 -37.68 9.58
CA ASN A 605 14.86 -39.07 9.23
C ASN A 605 15.12 -39.45 7.76
N ALA A 606 15.47 -38.52 6.89
CA ALA A 606 15.91 -38.83 5.53
C ALA A 606 17.19 -39.71 5.51
N VAL A 607 17.98 -39.68 6.58
CA VAL A 607 19.26 -40.40 6.71
C VAL A 607 19.32 -41.25 7.99
N VAL A 608 18.48 -40.99 8.98
CA VAL A 608 18.41 -41.73 10.25
C VAL A 608 17.18 -42.61 10.26
N PRO A 609 17.29 -43.93 9.90
CA PRO A 609 16.14 -44.80 9.83
C PRO A 609 15.58 -45.13 11.21
N LYS A 610 14.27 -45.25 11.29
CA LYS A 610 13.56 -45.55 12.53
C LYS A 610 12.46 -46.58 12.32
N ARG A 611 12.46 -47.63 13.11
CA ARG A 611 11.42 -48.67 13.05
C ARG A 611 10.02 -48.07 13.28
N GLY A 612 9.08 -48.42 12.41
CA GLY A 612 7.68 -47.95 12.45
C GLY A 612 7.48 -46.55 11.84
N SER A 613 8.48 -46.05 11.11
CA SER A 613 8.39 -44.77 10.36
C SER A 613 8.88 -44.91 8.91
N GLU A 614 8.89 -46.13 8.38
CA GLU A 614 9.50 -46.47 7.08
C GLU A 614 8.92 -45.59 5.95
N ALA A 615 7.61 -45.42 5.88
CA ALA A 615 6.97 -44.56 4.87
C ALA A 615 7.43 -43.09 4.97
N TYR A 616 7.51 -42.56 6.18
CA TYR A 616 7.97 -41.20 6.42
C TYR A 616 9.46 -41.03 6.08
N ASP A 617 10.30 -41.90 6.58
CA ASP A 617 11.75 -41.86 6.40
C ASP A 617 12.11 -41.91 4.90
N VAL A 618 11.52 -42.87 4.17
CA VAL A 618 11.68 -43.00 2.71
C VAL A 618 11.16 -41.78 1.98
N SER A 619 10.00 -41.22 2.39
CA SER A 619 9.46 -40.02 1.76
C SER A 619 10.36 -38.80 1.96
N LYS A 620 10.99 -38.65 3.12
CA LYS A 620 11.91 -37.55 3.40
C LYS A 620 13.27 -37.71 2.70
N ALA A 621 13.74 -38.95 2.53
CA ALA A 621 14.91 -39.25 1.70
C ALA A 621 14.65 -38.90 0.23
N ALA A 622 13.48 -39.29 -0.31
CA ALA A 622 13.05 -38.92 -1.65
C ALA A 622 12.92 -37.40 -1.84
N LEU A 623 12.32 -36.70 -0.86
CA LEU A 623 12.20 -35.25 -0.89
C LEU A 623 13.57 -34.57 -0.86
N SER A 624 14.53 -35.06 -0.09
CA SER A 624 15.89 -34.54 -0.04
C SER A 624 16.60 -34.63 -1.40
N HIS A 625 16.34 -35.70 -2.17
CA HIS A 625 16.83 -35.79 -3.53
C HIS A 625 16.05 -34.88 -4.49
N LEU A 626 14.73 -34.81 -4.36
CA LEU A 626 13.86 -33.94 -5.16
C LEU A 626 14.26 -32.46 -5.09
N VAL A 627 14.73 -31.96 -3.93
CA VAL A 627 15.28 -30.61 -3.81
C VAL A 627 16.40 -30.35 -4.82
N ARG A 628 17.29 -31.32 -5.05
CA ARG A 628 18.40 -31.21 -6.00
C ARG A 628 17.90 -31.23 -7.45
N GLU A 629 16.99 -32.15 -7.75
CA GLU A 629 16.38 -32.25 -9.09
C GLU A 629 15.65 -30.97 -9.47
N LEU A 630 14.84 -30.42 -8.56
CA LEU A 630 14.11 -29.16 -8.79
C LEU A 630 15.06 -27.96 -8.91
N ALA A 631 16.16 -27.94 -8.16
CA ALA A 631 17.17 -26.90 -8.27
C ALA A 631 17.82 -26.89 -9.66
N VAL A 632 18.08 -28.07 -10.24
CA VAL A 632 18.62 -28.22 -11.60
C VAL A 632 17.56 -27.83 -12.65
N ALA A 633 16.31 -28.30 -12.46
CA ALA A 633 15.25 -28.10 -13.43
C ALA A 633 14.83 -26.62 -13.60
N TYR A 634 14.86 -25.84 -12.52
CA TYR A 634 14.35 -24.46 -12.54
C TYR A 634 15.42 -23.36 -12.48
N ALA A 635 16.71 -23.72 -12.48
CA ALA A 635 17.80 -22.76 -12.58
C ALA A 635 17.79 -22.07 -13.98
N PRO A 636 18.27 -20.80 -14.12
CA PRO A 636 18.79 -19.92 -13.09
C PRO A 636 17.72 -19.04 -12.42
N LEU A 637 16.43 -19.23 -12.78
CA LEU A 637 15.33 -18.36 -12.32
C LEU A 637 14.99 -18.62 -10.86
N LEU A 638 14.93 -19.90 -10.47
CA LEU A 638 14.58 -20.32 -9.10
C LEU A 638 15.76 -20.97 -8.38
N ARG A 639 15.89 -20.63 -7.12
CA ARG A 639 16.68 -21.38 -6.16
C ARG A 639 15.74 -22.33 -5.41
N VAL A 640 16.07 -23.59 -5.37
CA VAL A 640 15.31 -24.58 -4.61
C VAL A 640 16.23 -25.16 -3.54
N ASN A 641 15.84 -25.00 -2.29
CA ASN A 641 16.57 -25.50 -1.13
C ASN A 641 15.61 -26.12 -0.12
N GLY A 642 16.12 -26.63 0.96
CA GLY A 642 15.30 -27.13 2.04
C GLY A 642 15.97 -27.03 3.41
N ILE A 643 15.22 -27.40 4.42
CA ILE A 643 15.72 -27.62 5.77
C ILE A 643 15.55 -29.10 6.14
N SER A 644 16.40 -29.59 7.04
CA SER A 644 16.35 -30.96 7.57
C SER A 644 16.30 -30.91 9.10
N PRO A 645 15.11 -30.64 9.69
CA PRO A 645 14.96 -30.63 11.14
C PRO A 645 15.10 -32.03 11.75
N ALA A 646 15.62 -32.10 12.99
CA ALA A 646 15.40 -33.26 13.83
C ALA A 646 14.00 -33.17 14.51
N THR A 647 13.82 -33.67 15.72
CA THR A 647 12.48 -33.75 16.33
C THR A 647 12.07 -32.36 16.89
N VAL A 648 11.10 -31.72 16.24
CA VAL A 648 10.46 -30.46 16.70
C VAL A 648 9.10 -30.83 17.31
N VAL A 649 8.98 -30.75 18.63
CA VAL A 649 7.79 -31.16 19.37
C VAL A 649 6.82 -29.99 19.62
N LYS A 650 7.35 -28.83 20.00
CA LYS A 650 6.55 -27.64 20.35
C LYS A 650 5.72 -27.16 19.17
N GLY A 651 4.50 -26.74 19.43
CA GLY A 651 3.61 -26.13 18.44
C GLY A 651 3.21 -27.03 17.27
N SER A 652 3.70 -28.26 17.21
CA SER A 652 3.46 -29.23 16.12
C SER A 652 2.16 -30.00 16.31
N THR A 653 1.30 -29.98 15.29
CA THR A 653 0.10 -30.86 15.25
C THR A 653 0.43 -32.34 15.12
N MET A 654 1.66 -32.69 14.75
CA MET A 654 2.14 -34.08 14.68
C MET A 654 2.33 -34.71 16.07
N PHE A 655 2.32 -33.92 17.14
CA PHE A 655 2.47 -34.37 18.53
C PHE A 655 1.23 -34.00 19.37
N PRO A 656 0.06 -34.66 19.08
CA PRO A 656 -1.10 -34.51 19.95
C PRO A 656 -0.83 -35.15 21.30
N ARG A 657 -1.59 -34.80 22.34
CA ARG A 657 -1.39 -35.24 23.73
C ARG A 657 -1.16 -36.74 23.88
N ASP A 658 -2.00 -37.58 23.26
CA ASP A 658 -1.92 -39.02 23.38
C ASP A 658 -0.62 -39.58 22.78
N ARG A 659 -0.17 -39.03 21.67
CA ARG A 659 1.11 -39.40 21.05
C ARG A 659 2.30 -39.00 21.91
N VAL A 660 2.23 -37.83 22.53
CA VAL A 660 3.28 -37.37 23.47
C VAL A 660 3.34 -38.31 24.66
N LYS A 661 2.22 -38.62 25.31
CA LYS A 661 2.15 -39.59 26.43
C LYS A 661 2.67 -40.99 26.04
N ALA A 662 2.25 -41.51 24.89
CA ALA A 662 2.75 -42.79 24.39
C ALA A 662 4.28 -42.76 24.16
N SER A 663 4.81 -41.64 23.68
CA SER A 663 6.25 -41.46 23.50
C SER A 663 6.99 -41.40 24.85
N LEU A 664 6.48 -40.63 25.82
CA LEU A 664 7.05 -40.53 27.17
C LEU A 664 7.09 -41.87 27.85
N THR A 665 5.99 -42.64 27.78
CA THR A 665 5.90 -44.03 28.29
C THR A 665 6.93 -44.94 27.61
N LYS A 666 7.00 -44.91 26.27
CA LYS A 666 7.97 -45.70 25.49
C LYS A 666 9.43 -45.47 25.91
N TYR A 667 9.74 -44.22 26.29
CA TYR A 667 11.08 -43.85 26.72
C TYR A 667 11.31 -43.87 28.21
N ASN A 668 10.36 -44.44 28.98
CA ASN A 668 10.41 -44.52 30.46
C ASN A 668 10.60 -43.15 31.13
N ILE A 669 9.97 -42.12 30.62
CA ILE A 669 9.97 -40.77 31.20
C ILE A 669 8.74 -40.61 32.07
N ALA A 670 8.94 -40.35 33.36
CA ALA A 670 7.84 -40.10 34.28
C ALA A 670 7.15 -38.78 33.93
N PHE A 671 5.83 -38.76 33.96
CA PHE A 671 5.02 -37.57 33.76
C PHE A 671 3.75 -37.61 34.62
N ASP A 672 3.18 -36.46 34.91
CA ASP A 672 1.89 -36.33 35.59
C ASP A 672 0.78 -36.29 34.52
N ASP A 673 -0.23 -37.13 34.67
CA ASP A 673 -1.39 -37.16 33.78
C ASP A 673 -2.21 -35.89 33.79
N SER A 674 -2.12 -35.08 34.86
CA SER A 674 -2.76 -33.76 34.99
C SER A 674 -1.95 -32.60 34.38
N ALA A 675 -0.70 -32.84 33.97
CA ALA A 675 0.17 -31.85 33.35
C ALA A 675 -0.44 -31.28 32.06
N THR A 676 -0.15 -30.02 31.77
CA THR A 676 -0.63 -29.39 30.54
C THR A 676 -0.02 -30.03 29.31
N ASP A 677 -0.64 -29.83 28.13
CA ASP A 677 -0.09 -30.32 26.86
C ASP A 677 1.29 -29.75 26.58
N GLU A 678 1.53 -28.52 27.00
CA GLU A 678 2.82 -27.84 26.83
C GLU A 678 3.89 -28.44 27.74
N ASP A 679 3.57 -28.75 29.00
CA ASP A 679 4.51 -29.37 29.92
C ASP A 679 4.92 -30.76 29.40
N LEU A 680 3.97 -31.54 28.92
CA LEU A 680 4.24 -32.87 28.33
C LEU A 680 5.13 -32.76 27.09
N ARG A 681 4.85 -31.79 26.21
CA ARG A 681 5.69 -31.51 25.02
C ARG A 681 7.08 -31.06 25.40
N ASN A 682 7.23 -30.21 26.43
CA ASN A 682 8.52 -29.77 26.95
C ASN A 682 9.35 -30.93 27.51
N LEU A 683 8.73 -31.84 28.25
CA LEU A 683 9.41 -33.08 28.72
C LEU A 683 9.93 -33.93 27.55
N LEU A 684 9.12 -34.11 26.52
CA LEU A 684 9.50 -34.90 25.36
C LEU A 684 10.58 -34.19 24.53
N ALA A 685 10.49 -32.85 24.38
CA ALA A 685 11.49 -32.06 23.69
C ALA A 685 12.84 -32.09 24.39
N ALA A 686 12.86 -31.98 25.74
CA ALA A 686 14.08 -32.13 26.54
C ALA A 686 14.72 -33.51 26.42
N PHE A 687 13.92 -34.56 26.29
CA PHE A 687 14.45 -35.90 26.04
C PHE A 687 15.17 -36.00 24.69
N TYR A 688 14.55 -35.46 23.62
CA TYR A 688 15.20 -35.45 22.29
C TYR A 688 16.43 -34.57 22.25
N ALA A 689 16.45 -33.48 22.97
CA ALA A 689 17.61 -32.59 23.06
C ALA A 689 18.85 -33.28 23.60
N ARG A 690 18.71 -34.17 24.57
CA ARG A 690 19.83 -34.96 25.14
C ARG A 690 20.57 -35.86 24.12
N ARG A 691 19.94 -36.12 22.97
CA ARG A 691 20.53 -36.92 21.88
C ARG A 691 21.32 -36.05 20.88
N THR A 692 21.34 -34.75 21.06
CA THR A 692 22.03 -33.80 20.19
C THR A 692 23.22 -33.22 20.93
N LEU A 693 24.20 -32.68 20.18
CA LEU A 693 25.43 -32.14 20.79
C LEU A 693 25.15 -30.82 21.52
N THR A 694 24.17 -30.05 21.10
CA THR A 694 23.81 -28.77 21.75
C THR A 694 23.06 -28.97 23.05
N HIS A 695 22.39 -30.10 23.24
CA HIS A 695 21.46 -30.36 24.34
C HIS A 695 20.32 -29.34 24.48
N ILE A 696 20.04 -28.55 23.41
CA ILE A 696 18.97 -27.56 23.36
C ILE A 696 17.80 -28.14 22.57
N PRO A 697 16.57 -28.11 23.11
CA PRO A 697 15.38 -28.47 22.34
C PRO A 697 15.23 -27.60 21.09
N ILE A 698 14.95 -28.22 19.95
CA ILE A 698 14.72 -27.47 18.70
C ILE A 698 13.35 -26.86 18.75
N ASP A 699 13.30 -25.55 18.60
CA ASP A 699 12.07 -24.77 18.56
C ASP A 699 11.63 -24.57 17.09
N PRO A 700 10.33 -24.48 16.79
CA PRO A 700 9.84 -24.09 15.46
C PRO A 700 10.47 -22.83 14.91
N LYS A 701 10.82 -21.87 15.77
CA LYS A 701 11.50 -20.63 15.40
C LYS A 701 12.90 -20.86 14.84
N ASP A 702 13.65 -21.86 15.35
CA ASP A 702 14.98 -22.19 14.81
C ASP A 702 14.87 -22.67 13.35
N CYS A 703 13.83 -23.45 13.06
CA CYS A 703 13.51 -23.88 11.71
C CYS A 703 13.09 -22.69 10.82
N ALA A 704 12.26 -21.78 11.33
CA ALA A 704 11.81 -20.59 10.62
C ALA A 704 12.99 -19.66 10.26
N GLU A 705 13.96 -19.48 11.17
CA GLU A 705 15.20 -18.75 10.92
C GLU A 705 15.99 -19.36 9.75
N ALA A 706 16.18 -20.69 9.75
CA ALA A 706 16.87 -21.40 8.68
C ALA A 706 16.14 -21.28 7.34
N ILE A 707 14.81 -21.43 7.34
CA ILE A 707 13.96 -21.26 6.16
C ILE A 707 14.13 -19.85 5.55
N LEU A 708 13.98 -18.81 6.35
CA LEU A 708 14.07 -17.43 5.86
C LEU A 708 15.50 -17.04 5.50
N PHE A 709 16.53 -17.62 6.12
CA PHE A 709 17.89 -17.44 5.69
C PHE A 709 18.14 -18.01 4.30
N ILE A 710 17.83 -19.30 4.08
CA ILE A 710 18.14 -19.97 2.81
C ILE A 710 17.19 -19.54 1.68
N GLY A 711 15.93 -19.21 2.01
CA GLY A 711 14.93 -18.72 1.07
C GLY A 711 15.09 -17.23 0.75
N GLY A 712 15.60 -16.46 1.70
CA GLY A 712 15.71 -15.00 1.63
C GLY A 712 16.86 -14.47 0.79
N PRO A 713 17.06 -13.15 0.81
CA PRO A 713 18.11 -12.48 0.05
C PRO A 713 19.52 -12.68 0.61
N ARG A 714 19.66 -13.20 1.83
CA ARG A 714 20.98 -13.44 2.47
C ARG A 714 21.77 -14.61 1.86
N ALA A 715 21.11 -15.54 1.18
CA ALA A 715 21.73 -16.69 0.55
C ALA A 715 21.49 -16.70 -0.98
N PRO A 716 21.89 -15.66 -1.74
CA PRO A 716 21.46 -15.46 -3.12
C PRO A 716 22.06 -16.46 -4.12
N VAL A 717 23.12 -17.15 -3.77
CA VAL A 717 23.85 -18.07 -4.64
C VAL A 717 23.75 -19.53 -4.20
N THR A 718 22.95 -19.83 -3.15
CA THR A 718 22.76 -21.19 -2.63
C THR A 718 21.53 -21.82 -3.23
N THR A 719 21.66 -22.98 -3.88
CA THR A 719 20.58 -23.77 -4.43
C THR A 719 20.93 -25.28 -4.40
N GLY A 720 19.93 -26.15 -4.31
CA GLY A 720 20.11 -27.61 -4.25
C GLY A 720 20.59 -28.14 -2.89
N HIS A 721 20.52 -27.35 -1.83
CA HIS A 721 21.03 -27.68 -0.51
C HIS A 721 19.94 -27.82 0.55
N LEU A 722 20.26 -28.59 1.59
CA LEU A 722 19.48 -28.79 2.80
C LEU A 722 20.26 -28.27 4.00
N ILE A 723 19.68 -27.35 4.77
CA ILE A 723 20.25 -26.88 6.03
C ILE A 723 19.77 -27.78 7.16
N PRO A 724 20.69 -28.47 7.89
CA PRO A 724 20.31 -29.22 9.10
C PRO A 724 19.91 -28.25 10.22
N VAL A 725 18.77 -28.56 10.85
CA VAL A 725 18.30 -27.89 12.08
C VAL A 725 18.08 -28.99 13.10
N ASP A 726 19.16 -29.55 13.61
CA ASP A 726 19.16 -30.84 14.34
C ASP A 726 19.95 -30.84 15.65
N GLY A 727 20.47 -29.67 16.05
CA GLY A 727 21.28 -29.55 17.27
C GLY A 727 22.56 -30.37 17.27
N GLY A 728 23.01 -30.87 16.11
CA GLY A 728 24.15 -31.76 15.99
C GLY A 728 23.78 -33.22 16.32
N LEU A 729 22.74 -33.75 15.65
CA LEU A 729 22.38 -35.16 15.73
C LEU A 729 23.45 -35.98 14.99
N THR A 730 24.33 -36.67 15.75
CA THR A 730 25.54 -37.34 15.20
C THR A 730 25.21 -38.44 14.21
N GLU A 731 24.10 -39.14 14.43
CA GLU A 731 23.61 -40.20 13.51
C GLU A 731 23.21 -39.65 12.13
N ALA A 732 23.04 -38.31 12.00
CA ALA A 732 22.69 -37.67 10.76
C ALA A 732 23.89 -37.06 9.99
N TYR A 733 25.13 -37.22 10.42
CA TYR A 733 26.31 -36.57 9.80
C TYR A 733 26.68 -37.08 8.40
N LEU A 734 26.15 -38.22 7.99
CA LEU A 734 26.44 -38.83 6.67
C LEU A 734 25.46 -38.37 5.55
N ARG A 735 24.87 -37.20 5.67
CA ARG A 735 23.94 -36.71 4.65
C ARG A 735 24.64 -36.02 3.47
#